data_7846a58454283be14e823d52aec6d406
#
_entry.id   7846a58454283be14e823d52aec6d406
#
_cell.length_a   1.000
_cell.length_b   1.000
_cell.length_c   1.000
_cell.angle_alpha   90.00
_cell.angle_beta   90.00
_cell.angle_gamma   90.00
#
_symmetry.space_group_name_H-M   'P 1'
#
loop_
_entity.id
_entity.type
_entity.pdbx_description
1 polymer ?
#
loop_
_entity_poly.entity_id
_entity_poly.type
_entity_poly.pdbx_seq_one_letter_code
_entity_poly.pdbx_strand_id
1 'polypeptide(L)'
;MGDELRGGNLVHLNVGFSNETDLKRTQDLLYEKSGQGAAFTGLLEAMAHEVTIVTAVHNIKSNKGSKTAGVDKMNMDRYLQMPKEQLMHLIQSNFANYKPKPARREYIDKGNGKKRPLGIPTILDRIIQECMRLILEPICEARFYPHSYGFRPYRAQKHAIQDIVSVINASCKSKDQPVWAVEGDIKGCFDNINHRLLLGKLWRIGIHDKRVIKIVNQMLKAGYIERDLFYETQIGTPQGGILSPLLSNVYLNDFDWYVGRKYVEPHRKCKHKCNDTRRLKWSGVTPKYNFRYADDWVVLTSTEQEALRMKRELTKYFRSKMKLELSQEKTYITDLRTDGIHFLGFVVKAERKRKTPDPATWTDILVGKPMPDMARLTKKIHHLQEEVRKVGLYTQANTQAAQIQYVNSIIMGLAQYIRPSICSHAFHAIDRRLNNTALAIWKRMYPKQYNQMQVPLKMLCNLPHRHEDYDSKTFAVRVEGQWFGITMAFITHSQHEAKCFDQQMTPYTENGRKRYVNYRTKHKPLPCDRPSINTPADIAMAKYAKGKAWKFNFEYFMNREYAYNRDKGKCKCCSLPFSDSISKHCHYVNNKLPIERINKVSNLAWLCESCHRMVHNSLIPSDCNSRTVQKIMRYREKLNP
;
A
#
# COMPACT_ATOMS: atom_id res chain seq x y z
N MET A 1 -23.34 6.28 30.13
CA MET A 1 -22.71 5.69 28.91
C MET A 1 -21.80 4.51 29.31
N GLY A 2 -22.35 3.52 29.96
CA GLY A 2 -21.59 2.41 30.58
C GLY A 2 -22.15 1.02 30.35
N ASP A 3 -23.27 0.84 29.67
CA ASP A 3 -23.97 -0.47 29.71
C ASP A 3 -24.27 -1.16 28.36
N GLU A 4 -23.88 -0.60 27.22
CA GLU A 4 -24.15 -1.26 25.92
C GLU A 4 -23.07 -2.28 25.45
N LEU A 5 -22.06 -2.57 26.28
CA LEU A 5 -20.97 -3.52 25.93
C LEU A 5 -21.04 -4.86 26.69
N ARG A 6 -22.14 -5.18 27.35
CA ARG A 6 -22.30 -6.41 28.18
C ARG A 6 -22.84 -7.65 27.43
N GLY A 7 -22.85 -7.67 26.08
CA GLY A 7 -23.42 -8.78 25.32
C GLY A 7 -22.70 -9.16 24.02
N GLY A 8 -21.48 -8.73 23.77
CA GLY A 8 -20.74 -9.15 22.58
C GLY A 8 -20.31 -10.61 22.70
N ASN A 9 -20.72 -11.48 21.73
CA ASN A 9 -20.30 -12.87 21.68
C ASN A 9 -18.77 -12.96 21.69
N LEU A 10 -18.21 -13.58 22.71
CA LEU A 10 -16.79 -13.90 22.78
C LEU A 10 -16.51 -15.09 21.86
N VAL A 11 -15.65 -14.89 20.87
CA VAL A 11 -15.23 -15.90 19.92
C VAL A 11 -13.82 -16.35 20.27
N HIS A 12 -13.67 -17.63 20.60
CA HIS A 12 -12.35 -18.25 20.71
C HIS A 12 -11.92 -18.72 19.32
N LEU A 13 -10.77 -18.23 18.83
CA LEU A 13 -10.26 -18.59 17.52
C LEU A 13 -9.56 -19.95 17.60
N ASN A 14 -10.20 -20.98 17.04
CA ASN A 14 -9.57 -22.28 16.83
C ASN A 14 -8.73 -22.24 15.55
N VAL A 15 -7.43 -22.51 15.68
CA VAL A 15 -6.48 -22.43 14.58
C VAL A 15 -6.33 -23.79 13.92
N GLY A 16 -6.80 -23.89 12.67
CA GLY A 16 -6.73 -25.13 11.88
C GLY A 16 -6.41 -24.85 10.40
N PHE A 17 -5.54 -23.84 10.12
CA PHE A 17 -5.18 -23.59 8.73
C PHE A 17 -4.01 -24.43 8.27
N SER A 18 -4.17 -25.04 7.10
CA SER A 18 -3.12 -25.81 6.43
C SER A 18 -2.44 -25.02 5.29
N ASN A 19 -3.08 -23.94 4.82
CA ASN A 19 -2.58 -23.15 3.69
C ASN A 19 -3.03 -21.68 3.78
N GLU A 20 -2.56 -20.85 2.84
CA GLU A 20 -2.87 -19.42 2.77
C GLU A 20 -4.37 -19.13 2.52
N THR A 21 -5.07 -20.02 1.83
CA THR A 21 -6.52 -19.87 1.61
C THR A 21 -7.29 -20.00 2.92
N ASP A 22 -6.89 -20.92 3.80
CA ASP A 22 -7.52 -21.08 5.12
C ASP A 22 -7.23 -19.87 6.01
N LEU A 23 -5.99 -19.35 5.99
CA LEU A 23 -5.67 -18.08 6.66
C LEU A 23 -6.58 -16.95 6.16
N LYS A 24 -6.80 -16.87 4.85
CA LYS A 24 -7.68 -15.87 4.26
C LYS A 24 -9.14 -16.04 4.68
N ARG A 25 -9.66 -17.28 4.72
CA ARG A 25 -10.99 -17.57 5.26
C ARG A 25 -11.12 -17.15 6.73
N THR A 26 -10.07 -17.39 7.51
CA THR A 26 -10.01 -16.93 8.91
C THR A 26 -10.04 -15.40 9.01
N GLN A 27 -9.31 -14.70 8.15
CA GLN A 27 -9.37 -13.24 8.08
C GLN A 27 -10.78 -12.73 7.70
N ASP A 28 -11.45 -13.40 6.77
CA ASP A 28 -12.84 -13.10 6.38
C ASP A 28 -13.79 -13.30 7.57
N LEU A 29 -13.64 -14.39 8.32
CA LEU A 29 -14.43 -14.68 9.52
C LEU A 29 -14.19 -13.63 10.62
N LEU A 30 -12.95 -13.26 10.89
CA LEU A 30 -12.59 -12.23 11.87
C LEU A 30 -13.24 -10.89 11.52
N TYR A 31 -13.20 -10.51 10.25
CA TYR A 31 -13.84 -9.28 9.74
C TYR A 31 -15.36 -9.33 9.93
N GLU A 32 -16.02 -10.40 9.51
CA GLU A 32 -17.46 -10.56 9.61
C GLU A 32 -17.94 -10.51 11.07
N LYS A 33 -17.35 -11.35 11.93
CA LYS A 33 -17.73 -11.43 13.35
C LYS A 33 -17.43 -10.13 14.10
N SER A 34 -16.30 -9.48 13.79
CA SER A 34 -16.00 -8.16 14.33
C SER A 34 -17.07 -7.13 13.92
N GLY A 35 -17.52 -7.12 12.67
CA GLY A 35 -18.60 -6.27 12.20
C GLY A 35 -19.92 -6.48 12.96
N GLN A 36 -20.17 -7.70 13.44
CA GLN A 36 -21.31 -8.08 14.26
C GLN A 36 -21.17 -7.73 15.77
N GLY A 37 -20.02 -7.20 16.19
CA GLY A 37 -19.80 -6.82 17.58
C GLY A 37 -18.99 -7.83 18.40
N ALA A 38 -18.52 -8.93 17.85
CA ALA A 38 -17.77 -9.94 18.57
C ALA A 38 -16.44 -9.44 19.13
N ALA A 39 -16.00 -10.05 20.22
CA ALA A 39 -14.67 -9.95 20.78
C ALA A 39 -13.94 -11.29 20.60
N PHE A 40 -12.61 -11.29 20.59
CA PHE A 40 -11.79 -12.43 20.19
C PHE A 40 -10.73 -12.78 21.22
N THR A 41 -10.56 -14.09 21.43
CA THR A 41 -9.45 -14.73 22.18
C THR A 41 -8.80 -15.79 21.30
N GLY A 42 -7.67 -16.39 21.72
CA GLY A 42 -6.97 -17.39 20.90
C GLY A 42 -6.27 -16.78 19.68
N LEU A 43 -6.02 -15.46 19.70
CA LEU A 43 -5.39 -14.76 18.58
C LEU A 43 -3.90 -15.03 18.48
N LEU A 44 -3.24 -15.30 19.61
CA LEU A 44 -1.80 -15.54 19.66
C LEU A 44 -1.42 -16.81 18.89
N GLU A 45 -2.20 -17.86 19.01
CA GLU A 45 -2.01 -19.13 18.29
C GLU A 45 -2.08 -18.92 16.78
N ALA A 46 -3.04 -18.11 16.31
CA ALA A 46 -3.15 -17.75 14.91
C ALA A 46 -1.96 -16.93 14.40
N MET A 47 -1.43 -16.02 15.22
CA MET A 47 -0.25 -15.21 14.89
C MET A 47 1.02 -16.04 14.83
N ALA A 48 1.18 -17.01 15.73
CA ALA A 48 2.32 -17.92 15.83
C ALA A 48 2.22 -19.13 14.90
N HIS A 49 1.13 -19.26 14.14
CA HIS A 49 0.93 -20.38 13.24
C HIS A 49 1.88 -20.33 12.04
N GLU A 50 2.38 -21.48 11.60
CA GLU A 50 3.34 -21.61 10.50
C GLU A 50 2.91 -20.84 9.23
N VAL A 51 1.67 -21.01 8.79
CA VAL A 51 1.15 -20.34 7.58
C VAL A 51 1.18 -18.82 7.73
N THR A 52 0.85 -18.29 8.91
CA THR A 52 0.92 -16.84 9.20
C THR A 52 2.35 -16.34 9.15
N ILE A 53 3.29 -17.09 9.75
CA ILE A 53 4.72 -16.74 9.75
C ILE A 53 5.29 -16.74 8.33
N VAL A 54 5.02 -17.77 7.54
CA VAL A 54 5.47 -17.87 6.14
C VAL A 54 4.93 -16.69 5.32
N THR A 55 3.63 -16.37 5.50
CA THR A 55 3.00 -15.23 4.82
C THR A 55 3.63 -13.90 5.24
N ALA A 56 3.90 -13.71 6.52
CA ALA A 56 4.55 -12.52 7.06
C ALA A 56 5.97 -12.33 6.48
N VAL A 57 6.78 -13.37 6.49
CA VAL A 57 8.14 -13.34 5.91
C VAL A 57 8.07 -13.01 4.40
N HIS A 58 7.12 -13.61 3.67
CA HIS A 58 6.94 -13.30 2.26
C HIS A 58 6.59 -11.83 2.01
N ASN A 59 5.69 -11.27 2.80
CA ASN A 59 5.30 -9.87 2.69
C ASN A 59 6.49 -8.93 2.94
N ILE A 60 7.27 -9.20 4.00
CA ILE A 60 8.40 -8.35 4.39
C ILE A 60 9.55 -8.42 3.40
N LYS A 61 9.90 -9.62 2.90
CA LYS A 61 11.05 -9.77 1.99
C LYS A 61 10.91 -8.95 0.71
N SER A 62 9.67 -8.70 0.27
CA SER A 62 9.36 -7.93 -0.92
C SER A 62 9.49 -6.42 -0.72
N ASN A 63 9.58 -5.95 0.51
CA ASN A 63 9.66 -4.54 0.86
C ASN A 63 11.08 -4.00 0.64
N LYS A 64 11.20 -2.75 0.18
CA LYS A 64 12.50 -2.07 0.01
C LYS A 64 13.35 -2.08 1.29
N GLY A 65 12.71 -2.00 2.47
CA GLY A 65 13.35 -2.03 3.78
C GLY A 65 13.86 -3.41 4.23
N SER A 66 13.61 -4.48 3.49
CA SER A 66 14.01 -5.85 3.88
C SER A 66 15.53 -6.02 4.06
N LYS A 67 16.32 -5.24 3.31
CA LYS A 67 17.79 -5.22 3.42
C LYS A 67 18.31 -4.29 4.51
N THR A 68 17.45 -3.44 5.11
CA THR A 68 17.84 -2.50 6.15
C THR A 68 17.78 -3.16 7.51
N ALA A 69 18.92 -3.40 8.13
CA ALA A 69 19.03 -4.03 9.44
C ALA A 69 18.59 -3.08 10.57
N GLY A 70 18.10 -3.65 11.68
CA GLY A 70 17.88 -2.95 12.94
C GLY A 70 19.19 -2.79 13.73
N VAL A 71 19.07 -2.70 15.05
CA VAL A 71 20.22 -2.60 15.98
C VAL A 71 21.08 -3.88 16.02
N ASP A 72 20.51 -5.02 15.64
CA ASP A 72 21.18 -6.32 15.61
C ASP A 72 22.02 -6.55 14.35
N LYS A 73 22.04 -5.58 13.43
CA LYS A 73 22.76 -5.65 12.14
C LYS A 73 22.36 -6.83 11.26
N MET A 74 21.23 -7.51 11.55
CA MET A 74 20.70 -8.63 10.77
C MET A 74 19.70 -8.14 9.72
N ASN A 75 19.91 -8.55 8.46
CA ASN A 75 18.98 -8.31 7.34
C ASN A 75 18.08 -9.53 7.08
N MET A 76 17.13 -9.42 6.14
CA MET A 76 16.20 -10.49 5.80
C MET A 76 16.90 -11.73 5.22
N ASP A 77 18.02 -11.56 4.48
CA ASP A 77 18.70 -12.68 3.82
C ASP A 77 19.18 -13.71 4.85
N ARG A 78 19.61 -13.26 6.05
CA ARG A 78 20.01 -14.17 7.13
C ARG A 78 18.85 -15.06 7.62
N TYR A 79 17.65 -14.51 7.74
CA TYR A 79 16.46 -15.28 8.15
C TYR A 79 16.00 -16.23 7.04
N LEU A 80 16.11 -15.84 5.79
CA LEU A 80 15.75 -16.68 4.64
C LEU A 80 16.69 -17.89 4.48
N GLN A 81 17.93 -17.78 4.95
CA GLN A 81 18.93 -18.85 4.88
C GLN A 81 18.85 -19.84 6.04
N MET A 82 18.05 -19.55 7.08
CA MET A 82 17.84 -20.49 8.18
C MET A 82 17.09 -21.74 7.73
N PRO A 83 17.32 -22.91 8.35
CA PRO A 83 16.40 -24.04 8.24
C PRO A 83 14.99 -23.63 8.66
N LYS A 84 13.97 -24.19 7.98
CA LYS A 84 12.56 -23.85 8.25
C LYS A 84 12.20 -24.03 9.71
N GLU A 85 12.53 -25.18 10.27
CA GLU A 85 12.22 -25.56 11.65
C GLU A 85 12.85 -24.58 12.65
N GLN A 86 14.09 -24.17 12.38
CA GLN A 86 14.80 -23.22 13.23
C GLN A 86 14.13 -21.84 13.20
N LEU A 87 13.73 -21.38 12.02
CA LEU A 87 13.04 -20.09 11.89
C LEU A 87 11.67 -20.11 12.56
N MET A 88 10.90 -21.22 12.37
CA MET A 88 9.60 -21.40 13.03
C MET A 88 9.75 -21.37 14.55
N HIS A 89 10.66 -22.16 15.09
CA HIS A 89 10.93 -22.23 16.53
C HIS A 89 11.37 -20.84 17.08
N LEU A 90 12.25 -20.14 16.36
CA LEU A 90 12.69 -18.80 16.75
C LEU A 90 11.52 -17.83 16.88
N ILE A 91 10.61 -17.80 15.91
CA ILE A 91 9.48 -16.85 15.91
C ILE A 91 8.45 -17.27 16.96
N GLN A 92 8.12 -18.55 17.06
CA GLN A 92 7.15 -19.08 18.03
C GLN A 92 7.63 -18.88 19.47
N SER A 93 8.89 -19.15 19.77
CA SER A 93 9.48 -18.89 21.10
C SER A 93 9.47 -17.41 21.48
N ASN A 94 9.65 -16.53 20.49
CA ASN A 94 9.49 -15.09 20.72
C ASN A 94 8.03 -14.68 20.98
N PHE A 95 7.04 -15.31 20.36
CA PHE A 95 5.64 -15.07 20.72
C PHE A 95 5.32 -15.52 22.16
N ALA A 96 5.91 -16.60 22.63
CA ALA A 96 5.73 -17.10 24.00
C ALA A 96 6.37 -16.17 25.04
N ASN A 97 7.54 -15.60 24.76
CA ASN A 97 8.27 -14.72 25.65
C ASN A 97 8.88 -13.53 24.90
N TYR A 98 8.00 -12.63 24.45
CA TYR A 98 8.40 -11.52 23.60
C TYR A 98 9.23 -10.47 24.36
N LYS A 99 10.42 -10.20 23.86
CA LYS A 99 11.33 -9.18 24.33
C LYS A 99 11.83 -8.37 23.13
N PRO A 100 11.13 -7.30 22.74
CA PRO A 100 11.51 -6.47 21.57
C PRO A 100 12.86 -5.82 21.80
N LYS A 101 13.64 -5.72 20.72
CA LYS A 101 14.85 -4.90 20.73
C LYS A 101 14.49 -3.43 20.46
N PRO A 102 15.27 -2.47 20.97
CA PRO A 102 15.07 -1.06 20.65
C PRO A 102 15.13 -0.81 19.15
N ALA A 103 14.34 0.15 18.65
CA ALA A 103 14.41 0.55 17.25
C ALA A 103 15.68 1.39 16.99
N ARG A 104 16.36 1.18 15.86
CA ARG A 104 17.47 2.04 15.44
C ARG A 104 16.92 3.34 14.87
N ARG A 105 17.31 4.48 15.44
CA ARG A 105 16.86 5.81 15.01
C ARG A 105 17.65 6.28 13.79
N GLU A 106 16.93 6.69 12.75
CA GLU A 106 17.47 7.32 11.54
C GLU A 106 16.66 8.57 11.18
N TYR A 107 17.28 9.52 10.52
CA TYR A 107 16.62 10.76 10.13
C TYR A 107 16.50 10.87 8.62
N ILE A 108 15.25 11.04 8.13
CA ILE A 108 14.96 11.27 6.70
C ILE A 108 14.62 12.75 6.50
N ASP A 109 15.21 13.38 5.49
CA ASP A 109 14.91 14.76 5.13
C ASP A 109 13.46 14.87 4.60
N LYS A 110 12.74 15.88 5.10
CA LYS A 110 11.38 16.23 4.63
C LYS A 110 11.38 17.15 3.41
N GLY A 111 12.55 17.57 2.90
CA GLY A 111 12.67 18.50 1.77
C GLY A 111 12.33 19.96 2.10
N ASN A 112 12.22 20.31 3.38
CA ASN A 112 11.97 21.68 3.88
C ASN A 112 12.94 22.06 5.03
N GLY A 113 14.11 21.46 5.06
CA GLY A 113 15.11 21.61 6.11
C GLY A 113 14.77 20.90 7.45
N LYS A 114 13.57 20.34 7.58
CA LYS A 114 13.17 19.54 8.75
C LYS A 114 13.43 18.06 8.49
N LYS A 115 13.89 17.35 9.51
CA LYS A 115 14.11 15.90 9.47
C LYS A 115 12.95 15.16 10.12
N ARG A 116 12.62 13.97 9.60
CA ARG A 116 11.66 13.04 10.20
C ARG A 116 12.43 11.93 10.89
N PRO A 117 12.25 11.71 12.20
CA PRO A 117 12.83 10.57 12.87
C PRO A 117 12.13 9.29 12.43
N LEU A 118 12.89 8.30 11.98
CA LEU A 118 12.40 6.96 11.62
C LEU A 118 13.00 5.95 12.59
N GLY A 119 12.18 5.15 13.23
CA GLY A 119 12.61 4.02 14.05
C GLY A 119 12.63 2.75 13.21
N ILE A 120 13.76 2.10 13.10
CA ILE A 120 13.97 0.88 12.32
C ILE A 120 14.02 -0.31 13.30
N PRO A 121 12.92 -1.11 13.46
CA PRO A 121 12.94 -2.31 14.28
C PRO A 121 13.81 -3.39 13.64
N THR A 122 14.21 -4.41 14.42
CA THR A 122 14.90 -5.58 13.87
C THR A 122 14.02 -6.33 12.87
N ILE A 123 14.62 -7.13 12.01
CA ILE A 123 13.84 -7.95 11.06
C ILE A 123 12.93 -8.92 11.80
N LEU A 124 13.40 -9.52 12.90
CA LEU A 124 12.58 -10.40 13.74
C LEU A 124 11.35 -9.68 14.28
N ASP A 125 11.52 -8.49 14.85
CA ASP A 125 10.40 -7.68 15.35
C ASP A 125 9.43 -7.32 14.23
N ARG A 126 9.94 -7.04 13.01
CA ARG A 126 9.06 -6.77 11.85
C ARG A 126 8.27 -8.01 11.43
N ILE A 127 8.86 -9.22 11.48
CA ILE A 127 8.14 -10.46 11.19
C ILE A 127 7.01 -10.66 12.21
N ILE A 128 7.30 -10.49 13.51
CA ILE A 128 6.30 -10.59 14.58
C ILE A 128 5.19 -9.55 14.39
N GLN A 129 5.55 -8.30 14.12
CA GLN A 129 4.58 -7.22 13.84
C GLN A 129 3.70 -7.53 12.62
N GLU A 130 4.26 -8.12 11.57
CA GLU A 130 3.49 -8.50 10.38
C GLU A 130 2.55 -9.68 10.66
N CYS A 131 2.98 -10.69 11.41
CA CYS A 131 2.09 -11.77 11.88
C CYS A 131 0.91 -11.19 12.67
N MET A 132 1.18 -10.24 13.58
CA MET A 132 0.14 -9.55 14.33
C MET A 132 -0.77 -8.75 13.42
N ARG A 133 -0.23 -8.00 12.45
CA ARG A 133 -1.01 -7.22 11.50
C ARG A 133 -1.96 -8.10 10.69
N LEU A 134 -1.51 -9.26 10.21
CA LEU A 134 -2.33 -10.19 9.43
C LEU A 134 -3.59 -10.66 10.17
N ILE A 135 -3.53 -10.77 11.50
CA ILE A 135 -4.66 -11.23 12.32
C ILE A 135 -5.47 -10.07 12.90
N LEU A 136 -4.84 -8.95 13.29
CA LEU A 136 -5.52 -7.82 13.92
C LEU A 136 -6.20 -6.89 12.91
N GLU A 137 -5.63 -6.73 11.71
CA GLU A 137 -6.14 -5.79 10.71
C GLU A 137 -7.60 -6.09 10.30
N PRO A 138 -8.03 -7.33 9.99
CA PRO A 138 -9.43 -7.61 9.67
C PRO A 138 -10.39 -7.26 10.81
N ILE A 139 -10.00 -7.50 12.08
CA ILE A 139 -10.81 -7.13 13.26
C ILE A 139 -11.00 -5.62 13.33
N CYS A 140 -9.91 -4.86 13.15
CA CYS A 140 -9.92 -3.41 13.21
C CYS A 140 -10.67 -2.79 12.02
N GLU A 141 -10.43 -3.30 10.79
CA GLU A 141 -11.05 -2.80 9.56
C GLU A 141 -12.58 -2.85 9.59
N ALA A 142 -13.17 -3.87 10.21
CA ALA A 142 -14.61 -4.00 10.38
C ALA A 142 -15.22 -2.90 11.27
N ARG A 143 -14.41 -2.25 12.10
CA ARG A 143 -14.84 -1.25 13.09
C ARG A 143 -14.42 0.18 12.75
N PHE A 144 -13.56 0.36 11.72
CA PHE A 144 -13.11 1.68 11.33
C PHE A 144 -14.21 2.49 10.68
N TYR A 145 -14.19 3.79 10.96
CA TYR A 145 -15.08 4.75 10.33
C TYR A 145 -14.95 4.73 8.81
N PRO A 146 -16.05 4.76 8.05
CA PRO A 146 -16.00 4.60 6.59
C PRO A 146 -15.12 5.62 5.88
N HIS A 147 -15.11 6.88 6.31
CA HIS A 147 -14.37 7.97 5.67
C HIS A 147 -12.96 8.20 6.27
N SER A 148 -12.34 7.14 6.80
CA SER A 148 -10.92 7.07 7.11
C SER A 148 -10.21 6.26 6.01
N TYR A 149 -9.10 6.78 5.44
CA TYR A 149 -8.48 6.22 4.22
C TYR A 149 -7.02 5.84 4.37
N GLY A 150 -6.24 6.58 5.14
CA GLY A 150 -4.80 6.36 5.29
C GLY A 150 -4.47 5.00 5.91
N PHE A 151 -3.47 4.31 5.34
CA PHE A 151 -2.97 3.01 5.82
C PHE A 151 -4.01 1.89 5.85
N ARG A 152 -5.10 2.01 5.11
CA ARG A 152 -6.14 0.98 5.02
C ARG A 152 -6.08 0.26 3.67
N PRO A 153 -6.34 -1.05 3.64
CA PRO A 153 -6.30 -1.82 2.40
C PRO A 153 -7.37 -1.34 1.40
N TYR A 154 -7.03 -1.39 0.11
CA TYR A 154 -7.86 -0.97 -1.02
C TYR A 154 -8.26 0.51 -1.02
N ARG A 155 -7.74 1.32 -0.08
CA ARG A 155 -8.00 2.76 0.01
C ARG A 155 -6.77 3.56 -0.43
N ALA A 156 -7.03 4.70 -1.05
CA ALA A 156 -6.00 5.61 -1.56
C ALA A 156 -6.46 7.06 -1.41
N GLN A 157 -5.54 8.01 -1.62
CA GLN A 157 -5.80 9.46 -1.54
C GLN A 157 -6.97 9.87 -2.44
N LYS A 158 -7.04 9.31 -3.66
CA LYS A 158 -8.10 9.61 -4.62
C LYS A 158 -9.52 9.33 -4.06
N HIS A 159 -9.67 8.28 -3.24
CA HIS A 159 -10.96 7.92 -2.66
C HIS A 159 -11.43 8.94 -1.61
N ALA A 160 -10.49 9.51 -0.82
CA ALA A 160 -10.81 10.59 0.10
C ALA A 160 -11.28 11.85 -0.65
N ILE A 161 -10.57 12.22 -1.72
CA ILE A 161 -10.94 13.36 -2.58
C ILE A 161 -12.29 13.13 -3.26
N GLN A 162 -12.53 11.94 -3.79
CA GLN A 162 -13.82 11.56 -4.38
C GLN A 162 -14.99 11.74 -3.40
N ASP A 163 -14.83 11.27 -2.17
CA ASP A 163 -15.89 11.35 -1.17
C ASP A 163 -16.13 12.79 -0.71
N ILE A 164 -15.09 13.62 -0.57
CA ILE A 164 -15.24 15.06 -0.32
C ILE A 164 -16.07 15.71 -1.44
N VAL A 165 -15.68 15.49 -2.69
CA VAL A 165 -16.40 16.03 -3.88
C VAL A 165 -17.83 15.51 -3.93
N SER A 166 -18.04 14.23 -3.66
CA SER A 166 -19.36 13.63 -3.68
C SER A 166 -20.30 14.23 -2.63
N VAL A 167 -19.81 14.50 -1.42
CA VAL A 167 -20.60 15.15 -0.34
C VAL A 167 -20.98 16.58 -0.72
N ILE A 168 -20.05 17.35 -1.28
CA ILE A 168 -20.35 18.72 -1.78
C ILE A 168 -21.43 18.65 -2.87
N ASN A 169 -21.30 17.72 -3.82
CA ASN A 169 -22.23 17.57 -4.94
C ASN A 169 -23.61 17.05 -4.53
N ALA A 170 -23.68 16.14 -3.56
CA ALA A 170 -24.94 15.59 -3.06
C ALA A 170 -25.84 16.66 -2.41
N SER A 171 -25.24 17.70 -1.86
CA SER A 171 -25.91 18.81 -1.17
C SER A 171 -26.05 20.08 -2.04
N CYS A 172 -25.70 20.05 -3.32
CA CYS A 172 -25.58 21.23 -4.19
C CYS A 172 -26.87 22.05 -4.38
N LYS A 173 -28.05 21.48 -4.05
CA LYS A 173 -29.35 22.15 -4.06
C LYS A 173 -29.88 22.50 -2.66
N SER A 174 -29.07 22.26 -1.61
CA SER A 174 -29.46 22.49 -0.21
C SER A 174 -28.87 23.78 0.31
N LYS A 175 -29.64 24.52 1.12
CA LYS A 175 -29.13 25.68 1.87
C LYS A 175 -27.99 25.30 2.85
N ASP A 176 -27.94 24.02 3.25
CA ASP A 176 -26.91 23.47 4.15
C ASP A 176 -25.77 22.79 3.37
N GLN A 177 -25.52 23.24 2.13
CA GLN A 177 -24.38 22.70 1.36
C GLN A 177 -23.07 22.97 2.13
N PRO A 178 -22.21 21.94 2.31
CA PRO A 178 -20.96 22.11 3.04
C PRO A 178 -19.93 22.85 2.16
N VAL A 179 -19.86 24.16 2.32
CA VAL A 179 -18.94 25.06 1.61
C VAL A 179 -17.85 25.65 2.50
N TRP A 180 -17.81 25.27 3.76
CA TRP A 180 -16.78 25.60 4.72
C TRP A 180 -16.10 24.35 5.24
N ALA A 181 -14.83 24.45 5.59
CA ALA A 181 -14.05 23.33 6.13
C ALA A 181 -13.23 23.75 7.35
N VAL A 182 -13.03 22.80 8.25
CA VAL A 182 -11.94 22.83 9.23
C VAL A 182 -10.90 21.83 8.77
N GLU A 183 -9.73 22.32 8.37
CA GLU A 183 -8.56 21.52 8.05
C GLU A 183 -7.68 21.42 9.28
N GLY A 184 -7.12 20.24 9.56
CA GLY A 184 -6.27 20.08 10.71
C GLY A 184 -5.19 19.00 10.57
N ASP A 185 -4.12 19.24 11.31
CA ASP A 185 -2.97 18.34 11.46
C ASP A 185 -2.70 18.11 12.95
N ILE A 186 -2.38 16.87 13.31
CA ILE A 186 -2.12 16.49 14.70
C ILE A 186 -0.62 16.63 14.97
N LYS A 187 -0.24 17.46 15.96
CA LYS A 187 1.16 17.71 16.30
C LYS A 187 1.84 16.43 16.77
N GLY A 188 2.79 15.93 15.94
CA GLY A 188 3.57 14.73 16.27
C GLY A 188 2.69 13.53 16.60
N CYS A 189 1.67 13.22 15.79
CA CYS A 189 0.65 12.21 16.08
C CYS A 189 1.25 10.89 16.56
N PHE A 190 2.19 10.31 15.80
CA PHE A 190 2.83 9.04 16.16
C PHE A 190 3.66 9.11 17.44
N ASP A 191 4.29 10.25 17.70
CA ASP A 191 5.19 10.45 18.84
C ASP A 191 4.44 10.74 20.15
N ASN A 192 3.13 11.06 20.06
CA ASN A 192 2.31 11.46 21.21
C ASN A 192 1.16 10.49 21.53
N ILE A 193 1.09 9.33 20.91
CA ILE A 193 0.07 8.31 21.20
C ILE A 193 0.23 7.83 22.65
N ASN A 194 -0.81 7.98 23.46
CA ASN A 194 -0.82 7.48 24.83
C ASN A 194 -1.01 5.96 24.86
N HIS A 195 -0.04 5.22 25.39
CA HIS A 195 -0.04 3.76 25.40
C HIS A 195 -1.25 3.18 26.13
N ARG A 196 -1.59 3.69 27.33
CA ARG A 196 -2.73 3.20 28.13
C ARG A 196 -4.06 3.36 27.38
N LEU A 197 -4.26 4.53 26.75
CA LEU A 197 -5.46 4.77 25.95
C LEU A 197 -5.50 3.85 24.72
N LEU A 198 -4.39 3.66 24.04
CA LEU A 198 -4.30 2.77 22.87
C LEU A 198 -4.65 1.32 23.23
N LEU A 199 -4.06 0.77 24.31
CA LEU A 199 -4.35 -0.59 24.76
C LEU A 199 -5.83 -0.75 25.15
N GLY A 200 -6.42 0.25 25.83
CA GLY A 200 -7.85 0.26 26.13
C GLY A 200 -8.74 0.33 24.87
N LYS A 201 -8.28 1.01 23.80
CA LYS A 201 -9.00 1.06 22.51
C LYS A 201 -8.91 -0.28 21.76
N LEU A 202 -7.77 -0.94 21.79
CA LEU A 202 -7.62 -2.30 21.25
C LEU A 202 -8.57 -3.28 21.94
N TRP A 203 -8.68 -3.20 23.26
CA TRP A 203 -9.64 -4.02 24.00
C TRP A 203 -11.08 -3.72 23.56
N ARG A 204 -11.47 -2.45 23.51
CA ARG A 204 -12.84 -2.04 23.08
C ARG A 204 -13.18 -2.41 21.64
N ILE A 205 -12.19 -2.50 20.74
CA ILE A 205 -12.42 -2.90 19.35
C ILE A 205 -12.65 -4.42 19.20
N GLY A 206 -12.44 -5.18 20.30
CA GLY A 206 -12.71 -6.62 20.35
C GLY A 206 -11.47 -7.51 20.50
N ILE A 207 -10.29 -6.96 20.76
CA ILE A 207 -9.06 -7.78 20.96
C ILE A 207 -8.97 -8.12 22.45
N HIS A 208 -9.57 -9.27 22.85
CA HIS A 208 -9.66 -9.73 24.24
C HIS A 208 -8.62 -10.79 24.61
N ASP A 209 -7.58 -10.98 23.79
CA ASP A 209 -6.42 -11.81 24.14
C ASP A 209 -5.40 -10.97 24.91
N LYS A 210 -5.32 -11.18 26.23
CA LYS A 210 -4.43 -10.43 27.14
C LYS A 210 -2.95 -10.59 26.75
N ARG A 211 -2.56 -11.73 26.16
CA ARG A 211 -1.19 -12.01 25.71
C ARG A 211 -0.82 -11.10 24.55
N VAL A 212 -1.75 -10.93 23.60
CA VAL A 212 -1.57 -10.01 22.47
C VAL A 212 -1.45 -8.57 22.95
N ILE A 213 -2.32 -8.13 23.86
CA ILE A 213 -2.24 -6.78 24.47
C ILE A 213 -0.89 -6.58 25.19
N LYS A 214 -0.38 -7.61 25.90
CA LYS A 214 0.93 -7.57 26.55
C LYS A 214 2.06 -7.37 25.52
N ILE A 215 2.03 -8.12 24.42
CA ILE A 215 3.03 -8.01 23.34
C ILE A 215 3.00 -6.60 22.72
N VAL A 216 1.81 -6.05 22.41
CA VAL A 216 1.70 -4.66 21.93
C VAL A 216 2.30 -3.68 22.92
N ASN A 217 2.00 -3.82 24.23
CA ASN A 217 2.57 -2.95 25.26
C ASN A 217 4.11 -3.02 25.32
N GLN A 218 4.68 -4.23 25.18
CA GLN A 218 6.13 -4.41 25.12
C GLN A 218 6.74 -3.75 23.87
N MET A 219 6.08 -3.87 22.71
CA MET A 219 6.51 -3.18 21.47
C MET A 219 6.52 -1.67 21.62
N LEU A 220 5.50 -1.09 22.27
CA LEU A 220 5.41 0.34 22.51
C LEU A 220 6.50 0.85 23.45
N LYS A 221 6.92 0.04 24.40
CA LYS A 221 7.96 0.35 25.40
C LYS A 221 9.38 -0.04 24.97
N ALA A 222 9.56 -0.60 23.78
CA ALA A 222 10.87 -1.08 23.31
C ALA A 222 11.97 -0.02 23.26
N GLY A 223 11.61 1.26 23.20
CA GLY A 223 12.54 2.36 23.08
C GLY A 223 13.25 2.45 21.72
N TYR A 224 14.25 3.30 21.66
CA TYR A 224 15.11 3.42 20.46
C TYR A 224 16.56 3.73 20.85
N ILE A 225 17.47 3.41 19.93
CA ILE A 225 18.89 3.76 20.03
C ILE A 225 19.19 4.85 19.00
N GLU A 226 19.79 5.92 19.47
CA GLU A 226 20.28 7.05 18.67
C GLU A 226 21.72 7.38 19.10
N ARG A 227 22.68 7.37 18.16
CA ARG A 227 24.10 7.61 18.42
C ARG A 227 24.63 6.76 19.59
N ASP A 228 24.27 5.47 19.58
CA ASP A 228 24.63 4.45 20.58
C ASP A 228 24.06 4.68 21.99
N LEU A 229 23.18 5.67 22.18
CA LEU A 229 22.46 5.91 23.42
C LEU A 229 21.04 5.33 23.35
N PHE A 230 20.62 4.65 24.41
CA PHE A 230 19.27 4.12 24.56
C PHE A 230 18.33 5.18 25.14
N TYR A 231 17.15 5.28 24.54
CA TYR A 231 16.05 6.15 24.99
C TYR A 231 14.79 5.32 25.22
N GLU A 232 14.27 5.40 26.41
CA GLU A 232 13.00 4.75 26.77
C GLU A 232 11.83 5.50 26.12
N THR A 233 10.78 4.76 25.74
CA THR A 233 9.57 5.30 25.15
C THR A 233 8.39 5.11 26.10
N GLN A 234 7.90 6.18 26.73
CA GLN A 234 6.72 6.15 27.59
C GLN A 234 5.42 6.51 26.83
N ILE A 235 5.54 7.22 25.72
CA ILE A 235 4.45 7.64 24.83
C ILE A 235 4.91 7.46 23.37
N GLY A 236 3.95 7.38 22.47
CA GLY A 236 4.20 7.28 21.03
C GLY A 236 4.34 5.86 20.53
N THR A 237 4.37 5.75 19.20
CA THR A 237 4.64 4.50 18.47
C THR A 237 5.85 4.72 17.57
N PRO A 238 6.73 3.70 17.38
CA PRO A 238 7.92 3.87 16.54
C PRO A 238 7.50 4.20 15.09
N GLN A 239 7.92 5.35 14.57
CA GLN A 239 7.70 5.69 13.16
C GLN A 239 8.58 4.77 12.31
N GLY A 240 7.97 3.76 11.66
CA GLY A 240 8.65 2.74 10.85
C GLY A 240 8.37 1.31 11.28
N GLY A 241 7.68 1.10 12.41
CA GLY A 241 7.11 -0.20 12.76
C GLY A 241 5.97 -0.59 11.80
N ILE A 242 5.88 -1.87 11.47
CA ILE A 242 4.85 -2.39 10.54
C ILE A 242 3.44 -2.28 11.15
N LEU A 243 3.33 -2.46 12.45
CA LEU A 243 2.05 -2.39 13.16
C LEU A 243 1.63 -0.94 13.49
N SER A 244 2.57 0.01 13.53
CA SER A 244 2.32 1.40 13.96
C SER A 244 1.21 2.12 13.17
N PRO A 245 1.08 1.97 11.83
CA PRO A 245 -0.03 2.56 11.08
C PRO A 245 -1.41 2.04 11.49
N LEU A 246 -1.54 0.73 11.75
CA LEU A 246 -2.77 0.13 12.24
C LEU A 246 -3.12 0.65 13.63
N LEU A 247 -2.15 0.69 14.55
CA LEU A 247 -2.33 1.21 15.91
C LEU A 247 -2.73 2.69 15.91
N SER A 248 -2.14 3.50 15.04
CA SER A 248 -2.54 4.91 14.86
C SER A 248 -3.98 5.03 14.39
N ASN A 249 -4.42 4.20 13.43
CA ASN A 249 -5.81 4.19 13.00
C ASN A 249 -6.77 3.75 14.11
N VAL A 250 -6.41 2.74 14.91
CA VAL A 250 -7.19 2.35 16.10
C VAL A 250 -7.29 3.51 17.09
N TYR A 251 -6.19 4.22 17.30
CA TYR A 251 -6.19 5.37 18.23
C TYR A 251 -7.10 6.50 17.78
N LEU A 252 -7.04 6.86 16.49
CA LEU A 252 -7.80 7.99 15.92
C LEU A 252 -9.25 7.64 15.56
N ASN A 253 -9.62 6.36 15.54
CA ASN A 253 -10.97 5.93 15.19
C ASN A 253 -12.06 6.50 16.12
N ASP A 254 -11.74 6.76 17.40
CA ASP A 254 -12.67 7.39 18.33
C ASP A 254 -13.01 8.84 17.92
N PHE A 255 -12.04 9.58 17.36
CA PHE A 255 -12.30 10.91 16.78
C PHE A 255 -13.21 10.82 15.57
N ASP A 256 -12.92 9.89 14.66
CA ASP A 256 -13.73 9.71 13.46
C ASP A 256 -15.18 9.40 13.82
N TRP A 257 -15.41 8.46 14.74
CA TRP A 257 -16.74 8.10 15.21
C TRP A 257 -17.40 9.17 16.10
N TYR A 258 -16.61 10.01 16.79
CA TYR A 258 -17.15 11.13 17.54
C TYR A 258 -17.88 12.10 16.62
N VAL A 259 -17.27 12.48 15.50
CA VAL A 259 -17.90 13.34 14.50
C VAL A 259 -19.02 12.59 13.77
N GLY A 260 -18.78 11.34 13.36
CA GLY A 260 -19.75 10.54 12.62
C GLY A 260 -21.06 10.34 13.37
N ARG A 261 -21.00 9.89 14.63
CA ARG A 261 -22.20 9.64 15.45
C ARG A 261 -22.95 10.91 15.83
N LYS A 262 -22.23 12.00 16.03
CA LYS A 262 -22.85 13.26 16.43
C LYS A 262 -23.52 13.99 15.27
N TYR A 263 -22.95 13.91 14.06
CA TYR A 263 -23.32 14.79 12.95
C TYR A 263 -23.71 14.09 11.65
N VAL A 264 -23.50 12.78 11.51
CA VAL A 264 -23.77 12.04 10.28
C VAL A 264 -24.75 10.88 10.48
N GLU A 265 -24.59 10.14 11.59
CA GLU A 265 -25.42 8.96 11.88
C GLU A 265 -26.36 9.23 13.06
N PRO A 266 -27.70 9.20 12.85
CA PRO A 266 -28.65 9.32 13.96
C PRO A 266 -28.60 8.08 14.85
N HIS A 267 -29.04 8.21 16.11
CA HIS A 267 -29.10 7.11 17.08
C HIS A 267 -29.95 5.91 16.59
N ARG A 268 -30.95 6.16 15.75
CA ARG A 268 -31.76 5.13 15.09
C ARG A 268 -31.55 5.23 13.58
N LYS A 269 -30.94 4.21 13.00
CA LYS A 269 -30.75 4.11 11.53
C LYS A 269 -32.09 3.92 10.83
N CYS A 270 -32.29 4.65 9.75
CA CYS A 270 -33.41 4.47 8.85
C CYS A 270 -33.11 3.38 7.82
N LYS A 271 -34.15 2.76 7.24
CA LYS A 271 -34.02 1.79 6.14
C LYS A 271 -33.26 2.38 4.94
N HIS A 272 -33.43 3.70 4.71
CA HIS A 272 -32.73 4.41 3.65
C HIS A 272 -31.84 5.50 4.22
N LYS A 273 -30.57 5.52 3.86
CA LYS A 273 -29.52 6.45 4.36
C LYS A 273 -29.85 7.94 4.12
N CYS A 274 -30.58 8.26 3.06
CA CYS A 274 -31.07 9.63 2.81
C CYS A 274 -32.03 10.16 3.89
N ASN A 275 -32.76 9.27 4.57
CA ASN A 275 -33.66 9.64 5.66
C ASN A 275 -32.90 9.90 6.97
N ASP A 276 -31.70 9.36 7.14
CA ASP A 276 -30.85 9.63 8.31
C ASP A 276 -30.46 11.10 8.36
N THR A 277 -30.01 11.66 7.24
CA THR A 277 -29.69 13.10 7.13
C THR A 277 -30.91 13.98 7.38
N ARG A 278 -32.09 13.58 6.90
CA ARG A 278 -33.36 14.31 7.12
C ARG A 278 -33.74 14.29 8.60
N ARG A 279 -33.60 13.16 9.28
CA ARG A 279 -33.85 13.03 10.73
C ARG A 279 -32.91 13.89 11.57
N LEU A 280 -31.63 13.94 11.25
CA LEU A 280 -30.68 14.82 11.91
C LEU A 280 -31.10 16.28 11.79
N LYS A 281 -31.51 16.71 10.59
CA LYS A 281 -32.02 18.09 10.36
C LYS A 281 -33.28 18.39 11.17
N TRP A 282 -34.21 17.44 11.25
CA TRP A 282 -35.42 17.60 12.07
C TRP A 282 -35.11 17.70 13.57
N SER A 283 -34.02 17.08 14.04
CA SER A 283 -33.54 17.24 15.41
C SER A 283 -32.69 18.51 15.63
N GLY A 284 -32.63 19.42 14.66
CA GLY A 284 -31.87 20.68 14.74
C GLY A 284 -30.35 20.50 14.55
N VAL A 285 -29.89 19.34 14.05
CA VAL A 285 -28.47 19.07 13.81
C VAL A 285 -28.14 19.27 12.35
N THR A 286 -27.27 20.24 12.05
CA THR A 286 -26.70 20.40 10.70
C THR A 286 -25.61 19.34 10.49
N PRO A 287 -25.68 18.52 9.43
CA PRO A 287 -24.69 17.49 9.12
C PRO A 287 -23.29 18.07 8.94
N LYS A 288 -22.29 17.39 9.49
CA LYS A 288 -20.88 17.69 9.33
C LYS A 288 -20.14 16.41 8.98
N TYR A 289 -19.23 16.48 7.99
CA TYR A 289 -18.64 15.30 7.39
C TYR A 289 -17.15 15.27 7.64
N ASN A 290 -16.66 14.21 8.29
CA ASN A 290 -15.25 14.01 8.59
C ASN A 290 -14.59 13.10 7.54
N PHE A 291 -13.43 13.52 7.05
CA PHE A 291 -12.55 12.75 6.15
C PHE A 291 -11.15 12.76 6.73
N ARG A 292 -10.56 11.58 6.90
CA ARG A 292 -9.22 11.46 7.47
C ARG A 292 -8.30 10.59 6.62
N TYR A 293 -7.07 11.03 6.46
CA TYR A 293 -6.00 10.26 5.85
C TYR A 293 -4.77 10.27 6.78
N ALA A 294 -4.57 9.20 7.55
CA ALA A 294 -3.57 9.11 8.62
C ALA A 294 -3.81 10.21 9.69
N ASP A 295 -2.89 11.15 9.83
CA ASP A 295 -2.94 12.30 10.73
C ASP A 295 -3.58 13.56 10.12
N ASP A 296 -3.66 13.65 8.80
CA ASP A 296 -4.36 14.73 8.10
C ASP A 296 -5.88 14.49 8.11
N TRP A 297 -6.67 15.50 8.46
CA TRP A 297 -8.13 15.41 8.49
C TRP A 297 -8.82 16.71 8.07
N VAL A 298 -10.04 16.55 7.56
CA VAL A 298 -10.91 17.64 7.13
C VAL A 298 -12.33 17.37 7.64
N VAL A 299 -12.95 18.38 8.24
CA VAL A 299 -14.38 18.36 8.58
C VAL A 299 -15.10 19.42 7.78
N LEU A 300 -16.04 19.00 6.92
CA LEU A 300 -16.88 19.90 6.14
C LEU A 300 -18.06 20.40 6.99
N THR A 301 -18.38 21.69 6.86
CA THR A 301 -19.50 22.39 7.52
C THR A 301 -20.21 23.32 6.54
N SER A 302 -21.42 23.76 6.88
CA SER A 302 -22.23 24.59 5.99
C SER A 302 -21.94 26.08 6.14
N THR A 303 -21.56 26.55 7.34
CA THR A 303 -21.33 27.97 7.62
C THR A 303 -20.00 28.18 8.36
N GLU A 304 -19.49 29.41 8.29
CA GLU A 304 -18.29 29.82 9.03
C GLU A 304 -18.44 29.66 10.53
N GLN A 305 -19.59 30.07 11.07
CA GLN A 305 -19.88 29.96 12.51
C GLN A 305 -19.84 28.50 12.99
N GLU A 306 -20.35 27.57 12.18
CA GLU A 306 -20.26 26.16 12.48
C GLU A 306 -18.82 25.64 12.39
N ALA A 307 -18.02 26.13 11.43
CA ALA A 307 -16.61 25.79 11.33
C ALA A 307 -15.82 26.28 12.56
N LEU A 308 -16.06 27.52 12.99
CA LEU A 308 -15.46 28.09 14.22
C LEU A 308 -15.84 27.27 15.47
N ARG A 309 -17.12 26.91 15.59
CA ARG A 309 -17.60 26.07 16.70
C ARG A 309 -16.93 24.69 16.65
N MET A 310 -16.88 24.07 15.49
CA MET A 310 -16.25 22.76 15.28
C MET A 310 -14.75 22.80 15.61
N LYS A 311 -14.01 23.80 15.17
CA LYS A 311 -12.59 23.96 15.51
C LYS A 311 -12.38 24.01 17.02
N ARG A 312 -13.17 24.79 17.75
CA ARG A 312 -13.10 24.87 19.22
C ARG A 312 -13.45 23.54 19.90
N GLU A 313 -14.51 22.89 19.42
CA GLU A 313 -14.96 21.59 19.94
C GLU A 313 -13.89 20.51 19.75
N LEU A 314 -13.33 20.40 18.55
CA LEU A 314 -12.29 19.42 18.24
C LEU A 314 -10.99 19.69 19.01
N THR A 315 -10.57 20.95 19.14
CA THR A 315 -9.40 21.30 19.96
C THR A 315 -9.55 20.79 21.40
N LYS A 316 -10.74 21.03 22.01
CA LYS A 316 -11.06 20.53 23.34
C LYS A 316 -11.10 18.99 23.39
N TYR A 317 -11.69 18.34 22.39
CA TYR A 317 -11.80 16.88 22.31
C TYR A 317 -10.43 16.22 22.21
N PHE A 318 -9.59 16.66 21.30
CA PHE A 318 -8.23 16.12 21.12
C PHE A 318 -7.41 16.26 22.41
N ARG A 319 -7.42 17.43 23.05
CA ARG A 319 -6.70 17.68 24.29
C ARG A 319 -7.22 16.83 25.45
N SER A 320 -8.53 16.82 25.67
CA SER A 320 -9.14 16.20 26.87
C SER A 320 -9.27 14.67 26.73
N LYS A 321 -9.76 14.17 25.59
CA LYS A 321 -10.12 12.75 25.38
C LYS A 321 -9.03 11.95 24.67
N MET A 322 -8.34 12.57 23.72
CA MET A 322 -7.31 11.89 22.93
C MET A 322 -5.89 12.09 23.48
N LYS A 323 -5.70 13.05 24.42
CA LYS A 323 -4.37 13.43 24.92
C LYS A 323 -3.40 13.79 23.80
N LEU A 324 -3.93 14.43 22.75
CA LEU A 324 -3.18 14.92 21.59
C LEU A 324 -3.43 16.42 21.43
N GLU A 325 -2.51 17.10 20.79
CA GLU A 325 -2.64 18.52 20.46
C GLU A 325 -2.77 18.72 18.94
N LEU A 326 -3.66 19.62 18.54
CA LEU A 326 -3.74 20.08 17.16
C LEU A 326 -2.64 21.09 16.88
N SER A 327 -2.05 21.04 15.68
CA SER A 327 -1.12 22.05 15.21
C SER A 327 -1.87 23.35 14.94
N GLN A 328 -1.64 24.38 15.74
CA GLN A 328 -2.34 25.67 15.58
C GLN A 328 -2.01 26.32 14.22
N GLU A 329 -0.76 26.21 13.77
CA GLU A 329 -0.28 26.74 12.49
C GLU A 329 -0.89 26.06 11.27
N LYS A 330 -1.38 24.82 11.43
CA LYS A 330 -1.94 24.00 10.37
C LYS A 330 -3.41 23.64 10.59
N THR A 331 -4.07 24.22 11.60
CA THR A 331 -5.50 24.03 11.85
C THR A 331 -6.22 25.34 11.57
N TYR A 332 -6.83 25.43 10.41
CA TYR A 332 -7.49 26.65 9.94
C TYR A 332 -8.87 26.36 9.37
N ILE A 333 -9.62 27.43 9.14
CA ILE A 333 -10.94 27.38 8.56
C ILE A 333 -10.83 27.92 7.15
N THR A 334 -11.43 27.21 6.19
CA THR A 334 -11.33 27.48 4.77
C THR A 334 -12.72 27.66 4.17
N ASP A 335 -12.92 28.72 3.38
CA ASP A 335 -14.07 28.87 2.48
C ASP A 335 -13.75 28.16 1.15
N LEU A 336 -14.52 27.12 0.82
CA LEU A 336 -14.31 26.36 -0.41
C LEU A 336 -14.61 27.14 -1.68
N ARG A 337 -15.32 28.26 -1.57
CA ARG A 337 -15.69 29.10 -2.73
C ARG A 337 -14.53 30.00 -3.18
N THR A 338 -13.66 30.38 -2.26
CA THR A 338 -12.50 31.26 -2.50
C THR A 338 -11.18 30.49 -2.55
N ASP A 339 -10.78 29.89 -1.43
CA ASP A 339 -9.44 29.33 -1.26
C ASP A 339 -9.38 27.84 -1.61
N GLY A 340 -10.40 27.07 -1.20
CA GLY A 340 -10.45 25.63 -1.36
C GLY A 340 -9.60 24.86 -0.33
N ILE A 341 -9.93 23.61 -0.12
CA ILE A 341 -9.25 22.70 0.82
C ILE A 341 -7.94 22.20 0.22
N HIS A 342 -6.82 22.38 0.95
CA HIS A 342 -5.51 21.83 0.58
C HIS A 342 -5.31 20.45 1.23
N PHE A 343 -5.78 19.39 0.58
CA PHE A 343 -5.77 18.04 1.15
C PHE A 343 -5.05 17.05 0.23
N LEU A 344 -4.07 16.32 0.77
CA LEU A 344 -3.33 15.24 0.07
C LEU A 344 -2.73 15.66 -1.29
N GLY A 345 -2.25 16.89 -1.42
CA GLY A 345 -1.66 17.40 -2.68
C GLY A 345 -2.67 17.79 -3.74
N PHE A 346 -3.93 17.94 -3.34
CA PHE A 346 -5.02 18.48 -4.16
C PHE A 346 -5.61 19.72 -3.51
N VAL A 347 -6.24 20.55 -4.32
CA VAL A 347 -7.09 21.66 -3.89
C VAL A 347 -8.51 21.33 -4.32
N VAL A 348 -9.44 21.27 -3.37
CA VAL A 348 -10.87 21.04 -3.67
C VAL A 348 -11.63 22.34 -3.44
N LYS A 349 -12.19 22.93 -4.53
CA LYS A 349 -13.01 24.13 -4.50
C LYS A 349 -14.48 23.82 -4.77
N ALA A 350 -15.37 24.65 -4.26
CA ALA A 350 -16.79 24.68 -4.61
C ALA A 350 -17.02 25.81 -5.62
N GLU A 351 -17.16 25.46 -6.90
CA GLU A 351 -17.34 26.43 -7.99
C GLU A 351 -18.70 26.29 -8.68
N ARG A 352 -19.17 27.36 -9.31
CA ARG A 352 -20.41 27.32 -10.09
C ARG A 352 -20.34 26.25 -11.17
N LYS A 353 -21.43 25.53 -11.35
CA LYS A 353 -21.55 24.52 -12.40
C LYS A 353 -21.69 25.21 -13.76
N ARG A 354 -20.68 25.06 -14.59
CA ARG A 354 -20.67 25.57 -15.99
C ARG A 354 -21.50 24.64 -16.87
N LYS A 355 -22.45 25.16 -17.62
CA LYS A 355 -23.19 24.43 -18.65
C LYS A 355 -22.62 24.69 -20.05
N THR A 356 -22.11 25.90 -20.27
CA THR A 356 -21.51 26.36 -21.53
C THR A 356 -20.26 27.22 -21.23
N PRO A 357 -19.44 27.56 -22.21
CA PRO A 357 -18.33 28.52 -22.04
C PRO A 357 -18.79 29.90 -21.58
N ASP A 358 -20.02 30.32 -21.92
CA ASP A 358 -20.56 31.64 -21.56
C ASP A 358 -20.94 31.68 -20.06
N PRO A 359 -20.33 32.62 -19.27
CA PRO A 359 -20.61 32.79 -17.85
C PRO A 359 -22.09 33.15 -17.55
N ALA A 360 -22.79 33.82 -18.45
CA ALA A 360 -24.19 34.20 -18.28
C ALA A 360 -25.12 33.00 -18.20
N THR A 361 -24.71 31.83 -18.73
CA THR A 361 -25.48 30.58 -18.73
C THR A 361 -25.15 29.67 -17.57
N TRP A 362 -24.19 30.05 -16.67
CA TRP A 362 -23.81 29.24 -15.54
C TRP A 362 -24.94 29.18 -14.51
N THR A 363 -25.07 28.00 -13.86
CA THR A 363 -26.03 27.84 -12.76
C THR A 363 -25.42 28.31 -11.46
N ASP A 364 -26.24 28.77 -10.53
CA ASP A 364 -25.83 29.11 -9.15
C ASP A 364 -25.50 27.86 -8.30
N ILE A 365 -25.65 26.69 -8.90
CA ILE A 365 -25.31 25.42 -8.24
C ILE A 365 -23.80 25.31 -8.12
N LEU A 366 -23.31 25.19 -6.87
CA LEU A 366 -21.92 24.93 -6.59
C LEU A 366 -21.61 23.43 -6.66
N VAL A 367 -20.49 23.09 -7.30
CA VAL A 367 -19.99 21.71 -7.40
C VAL A 367 -18.54 21.63 -6.94
N GLY A 368 -18.19 20.53 -6.28
CA GLY A 368 -16.83 20.26 -5.86
C GLY A 368 -15.92 19.99 -7.06
N LYS A 369 -14.83 20.73 -7.19
CA LYS A 369 -13.82 20.53 -8.23
C LYS A 369 -12.46 20.23 -7.62
N PRO A 370 -11.96 19.00 -7.74
CA PRO A 370 -10.62 18.65 -7.32
C PRO A 370 -9.60 19.08 -8.37
N MET A 371 -8.58 19.82 -7.97
CA MET A 371 -7.46 20.25 -8.83
C MET A 371 -6.14 19.85 -8.17
N PRO A 372 -5.04 19.67 -8.93
CA PRO A 372 -3.72 19.52 -8.34
C PRO A 372 -3.30 20.77 -7.56
N ASP A 373 -2.66 20.61 -6.41
CA ASP A 373 -2.01 21.70 -5.70
C ASP A 373 -0.80 22.20 -6.53
N MET A 374 -0.99 23.30 -7.23
CA MET A 374 0.00 23.82 -8.18
C MET A 374 1.29 24.27 -7.50
N ALA A 375 1.24 24.71 -6.23
CA ALA A 375 2.43 25.10 -5.47
C ALA A 375 3.32 23.90 -5.18
N ARG A 376 2.71 22.79 -4.75
CA ARG A 376 3.41 21.50 -4.53
C ARG A 376 3.87 20.89 -5.85
N LEU A 377 3.05 20.95 -6.89
CA LEU A 377 3.35 20.41 -8.22
C LEU A 377 4.56 21.13 -8.84
N THR A 378 4.64 22.44 -8.74
CA THR A 378 5.77 23.22 -9.24
C THR A 378 7.10 22.75 -8.64
N LYS A 379 7.17 22.49 -7.33
CA LYS A 379 8.37 21.92 -6.69
C LYS A 379 8.76 20.57 -7.29
N LYS A 380 7.77 19.72 -7.59
CA LYS A 380 8.03 18.41 -8.24
C LYS A 380 8.50 18.57 -9.68
N ILE A 381 7.97 19.54 -10.41
CA ILE A 381 8.43 19.85 -11.77
C ILE A 381 9.89 20.35 -11.75
N HIS A 382 10.27 21.20 -10.81
CA HIS A 382 11.67 21.63 -10.66
C HIS A 382 12.61 20.44 -10.46
N HIS A 383 12.25 19.52 -9.57
CA HIS A 383 13.03 18.29 -9.39
C HIS A 383 13.11 17.45 -10.69
N LEU A 384 12.00 17.30 -11.42
CA LEU A 384 12.01 16.64 -12.72
C LEU A 384 12.92 17.33 -13.74
N GLN A 385 12.94 18.67 -13.78
CA GLN A 385 13.85 19.44 -14.64
C GLN A 385 15.31 19.18 -14.28
N GLU A 386 15.65 19.04 -12.99
CA GLU A 386 16.99 18.66 -12.55
C GLU A 386 17.37 17.25 -13.04
N GLU A 387 16.46 16.29 -12.96
CA GLU A 387 16.69 14.94 -13.46
C GLU A 387 16.86 14.90 -14.99
N VAL A 388 16.12 15.74 -15.73
CA VAL A 388 16.32 15.89 -17.19
C VAL A 388 17.70 16.50 -17.49
N ARG A 389 18.16 17.48 -16.70
CA ARG A 389 19.50 18.09 -16.87
C ARG A 389 20.62 17.07 -16.72
N LYS A 390 20.45 16.04 -15.89
CA LYS A 390 21.44 14.96 -15.72
C LYS A 390 21.68 14.15 -16.99
N VAL A 391 20.72 14.07 -17.93
CA VAL A 391 20.92 13.43 -19.22
C VAL A 391 22.13 14.05 -19.94
N GLY A 392 22.26 15.37 -19.88
CA GLY A 392 23.36 16.10 -20.50
C GLY A 392 24.73 16.00 -19.79
N LEU A 393 24.82 15.33 -18.65
CA LEU A 393 26.07 15.05 -17.95
C LEU A 393 26.74 13.75 -18.45
N TYR A 394 25.97 12.88 -19.11
CA TYR A 394 26.47 11.61 -19.59
C TYR A 394 26.89 11.67 -21.07
N THR A 395 28.01 11.09 -21.40
CA THR A 395 28.55 11.02 -22.77
C THR A 395 28.08 9.78 -23.53
N GLN A 396 27.82 8.68 -22.82
CA GLN A 396 27.39 7.42 -23.41
C GLN A 396 25.87 7.38 -23.61
N ALA A 397 25.43 7.05 -24.82
CA ALA A 397 24.00 6.96 -25.18
C ALA A 397 23.21 5.99 -24.30
N ASN A 398 23.80 4.85 -23.92
CA ASN A 398 23.18 3.87 -23.01
C ASN A 398 22.87 4.46 -21.64
N THR A 399 23.79 5.25 -21.08
CA THR A 399 23.60 5.91 -19.77
C THR A 399 22.57 7.04 -19.87
N GLN A 400 22.56 7.79 -20.97
CA GLN A 400 21.53 8.79 -21.27
C GLN A 400 20.14 8.14 -21.36
N ALA A 401 20.02 7.01 -22.08
CA ALA A 401 18.77 6.25 -22.18
C ALA A 401 18.29 5.73 -20.82
N ALA A 402 19.19 5.24 -19.98
CA ALA A 402 18.86 4.81 -18.61
C ALA A 402 18.34 5.97 -17.76
N GLN A 403 18.96 7.17 -17.85
CA GLN A 403 18.48 8.36 -17.15
C GLN A 403 17.12 8.82 -17.69
N ILE A 404 16.88 8.76 -19.01
CA ILE A 404 15.57 9.04 -19.61
C ILE A 404 14.50 8.10 -19.07
N GLN A 405 14.78 6.79 -18.96
CA GLN A 405 13.84 5.82 -18.38
C GLN A 405 13.52 6.15 -16.91
N TYR A 406 14.52 6.58 -16.15
CA TYR A 406 14.31 7.04 -14.78
C TYR A 406 13.40 8.27 -14.73
N VAL A 407 13.66 9.31 -15.55
CA VAL A 407 12.80 10.48 -15.70
C VAL A 407 11.38 10.08 -16.07
N ASN A 408 11.21 9.17 -17.04
CA ASN A 408 9.91 8.66 -17.46
C ASN A 408 9.13 8.00 -16.31
N SER A 409 9.81 7.26 -15.46
CA SER A 409 9.20 6.64 -14.28
C SER A 409 8.63 7.69 -13.31
N ILE A 410 9.32 8.81 -13.12
CA ILE A 410 8.88 9.92 -12.27
C ILE A 410 7.70 10.65 -12.93
N ILE A 411 7.77 10.94 -14.24
CA ILE A 411 6.66 11.59 -14.99
C ILE A 411 5.39 10.74 -14.87
N MET A 412 5.48 9.43 -15.15
CA MET A 412 4.34 8.52 -15.08
C MET A 412 3.78 8.43 -13.66
N GLY A 413 4.64 8.34 -12.65
CA GLY A 413 4.23 8.31 -11.24
C GLY A 413 3.49 9.59 -10.83
N LEU A 414 4.02 10.75 -11.22
CA LEU A 414 3.41 12.05 -10.94
C LEU A 414 2.08 12.23 -11.68
N ALA A 415 2.03 11.90 -12.97
CA ALA A 415 0.83 11.98 -13.78
C ALA A 415 -0.28 11.06 -13.23
N GLN A 416 0.08 9.84 -12.86
CA GLN A 416 -0.87 8.89 -12.25
C GLN A 416 -1.37 9.36 -10.88
N TYR A 417 -0.54 10.06 -10.10
CA TYR A 417 -0.92 10.61 -8.80
C TYR A 417 -1.99 11.69 -8.94
N ILE A 418 -1.81 12.65 -9.88
CA ILE A 418 -2.73 13.78 -10.07
C ILE A 418 -3.92 13.46 -10.98
N ARG A 419 -3.88 12.34 -11.72
CA ARG A 419 -4.94 11.90 -12.65
C ARG A 419 -6.36 11.93 -12.07
N PRO A 420 -6.62 11.62 -10.78
CA PRO A 420 -7.96 11.63 -10.20
C PRO A 420 -8.56 13.04 -10.01
N SER A 421 -7.95 14.07 -10.56
CA SER A 421 -8.40 15.46 -10.47
C SER A 421 -8.59 16.08 -11.86
N ILE A 422 -9.07 17.32 -11.92
CA ILE A 422 -9.13 18.13 -13.14
C ILE A 422 -7.71 18.63 -13.42
N CYS A 423 -6.93 17.87 -14.17
CA CYS A 423 -5.48 18.06 -14.29
C CYS A 423 -4.93 18.25 -15.71
N SER A 424 -5.77 18.38 -16.73
CA SER A 424 -5.30 18.56 -18.13
C SER A 424 -4.33 19.74 -18.27
N HIS A 425 -4.65 20.90 -17.68
CA HIS A 425 -3.76 22.05 -17.68
C HIS A 425 -2.43 21.76 -16.95
N ALA A 426 -2.48 20.99 -15.85
CA ALA A 426 -1.28 20.61 -15.12
C ALA A 426 -0.37 19.68 -15.94
N PHE A 427 -0.94 18.74 -16.69
CA PHE A 427 -0.18 17.89 -17.61
C PHE A 427 0.55 18.70 -18.68
N HIS A 428 -0.15 19.61 -19.35
CA HIS A 428 0.48 20.49 -20.33
C HIS A 428 1.56 21.40 -19.72
N ALA A 429 1.37 21.86 -18.48
CA ALA A 429 2.39 22.64 -17.78
C ALA A 429 3.66 21.80 -17.48
N ILE A 430 3.51 20.52 -17.08
CA ILE A 430 4.63 19.59 -16.91
C ILE A 430 5.37 19.43 -18.24
N ASP A 431 4.66 19.04 -19.29
CA ASP A 431 5.24 18.72 -20.60
C ASP A 431 5.96 19.92 -21.21
N ARG A 432 5.35 21.12 -21.17
CA ARG A 432 5.98 22.35 -21.65
C ARG A 432 7.29 22.67 -20.94
N ARG A 433 7.31 22.59 -19.59
CA ARG A 433 8.52 22.90 -18.81
C ARG A 433 9.63 21.88 -19.03
N LEU A 434 9.28 20.58 -19.14
CA LEU A 434 10.26 19.53 -19.40
C LEU A 434 10.80 19.64 -20.83
N ASN A 435 9.94 19.90 -21.81
CA ASN A 435 10.35 20.07 -23.20
C ASN A 435 11.31 21.26 -23.38
N ASN A 436 11.04 22.41 -22.74
CA ASN A 436 11.94 23.57 -22.76
C ASN A 436 13.30 23.23 -22.13
N THR A 437 13.30 22.47 -21.04
CA THR A 437 14.55 22.03 -20.39
C THR A 437 15.30 21.06 -21.29
N ALA A 438 14.62 20.10 -21.90
CA ALA A 438 15.22 19.17 -22.83
C ALA A 438 15.79 19.88 -24.07
N LEU A 439 15.06 20.83 -24.65
CA LEU A 439 15.54 21.63 -25.78
C LEU A 439 16.90 22.29 -25.49
N ALA A 440 17.05 22.92 -24.33
CA ALA A 440 18.31 23.57 -23.94
C ALA A 440 19.46 22.55 -23.82
N ILE A 441 19.18 21.35 -23.31
CA ILE A 441 20.17 20.30 -23.12
C ILE A 441 20.57 19.68 -24.46
N TRP A 442 19.58 19.32 -25.30
CA TRP A 442 19.85 18.71 -26.62
C TRP A 442 20.56 19.67 -27.56
N LYS A 443 20.25 20.98 -27.54
CA LYS A 443 21.02 21.99 -28.25
C LYS A 443 22.49 22.03 -27.84
N ARG A 444 22.79 21.84 -26.55
CA ARG A 444 24.17 21.78 -26.05
C ARG A 444 24.88 20.48 -26.41
N MET A 445 24.19 19.34 -26.31
CA MET A 445 24.77 18.03 -26.61
C MET A 445 24.96 17.79 -28.12
N TYR A 446 24.00 18.25 -28.92
CA TYR A 446 23.92 18.01 -30.37
C TYR A 446 23.69 19.31 -31.17
N PRO A 447 24.62 20.28 -31.14
CA PRO A 447 24.38 21.64 -31.69
C PRO A 447 23.88 21.66 -33.13
N LYS A 448 24.38 20.76 -33.98
CA LYS A 448 24.02 20.65 -35.40
C LYS A 448 22.85 19.71 -35.71
N GLN A 449 22.49 18.83 -34.76
CA GLN A 449 21.55 17.72 -35.00
C GLN A 449 20.36 17.66 -34.02
N TYR A 450 20.23 18.62 -33.08
CA TYR A 450 19.19 18.56 -32.05
C TYR A 450 17.77 18.49 -32.61
N ASN A 451 17.50 19.06 -33.80
CA ASN A 451 16.21 18.95 -34.48
C ASN A 451 15.90 17.52 -34.93
N GLN A 452 16.94 16.74 -35.35
CA GLN A 452 16.81 15.34 -35.74
C GLN A 452 16.58 14.43 -34.54
N MET A 453 16.94 14.90 -33.33
CA MET A 453 16.69 14.19 -32.07
C MET A 453 15.28 14.41 -31.49
N GLN A 454 14.45 15.20 -32.19
CA GLN A 454 13.01 15.32 -31.91
C GLN A 454 12.23 14.34 -32.77
N VAL A 455 11.78 13.26 -32.16
CA VAL A 455 11.06 12.17 -32.85
C VAL A 455 9.63 12.03 -32.34
N PRO A 456 8.69 11.58 -33.19
CA PRO A 456 7.34 11.26 -32.75
C PRO A 456 7.35 10.20 -31.63
N LEU A 457 6.44 10.34 -30.66
CA LEU A 457 6.33 9.39 -29.53
C LEU A 457 6.17 7.94 -30.02
N LYS A 458 5.36 7.70 -31.04
CA LYS A 458 5.14 6.37 -31.63
C LYS A 458 6.41 5.68 -32.16
N MET A 459 7.48 6.43 -32.41
CA MET A 459 8.77 5.88 -32.87
C MET A 459 9.68 5.44 -31.71
N LEU A 460 9.29 5.72 -30.46
CA LEU A 460 10.10 5.36 -29.30
C LEU A 460 9.97 3.87 -28.96
N CYS A 461 11.10 3.21 -28.78
CA CYS A 461 11.12 1.81 -28.33
C CYS A 461 10.84 1.66 -26.83
N ASN A 462 11.09 2.72 -26.03
CA ASN A 462 10.72 2.73 -24.63
C ASN A 462 9.25 3.11 -24.47
N LEU A 463 8.48 2.30 -23.71
CA LEU A 463 7.05 2.45 -23.49
C LEU A 463 6.17 2.38 -24.77
N PRO A 464 6.38 1.39 -25.67
CA PRO A 464 5.71 1.34 -26.96
C PRO A 464 4.19 1.38 -26.84
N HIS A 465 3.57 0.56 -25.97
CA HIS A 465 2.11 0.53 -25.77
C HIS A 465 1.52 1.83 -25.20
N ARG A 466 2.36 2.71 -24.63
CA ARG A 466 1.93 4.03 -24.16
C ARG A 466 1.94 5.06 -25.27
N HIS A 467 2.80 4.87 -26.27
CA HIS A 467 3.15 5.86 -27.27
C HIS A 467 2.54 5.60 -28.66
N GLU A 468 2.02 4.38 -28.92
CA GLU A 468 1.60 3.93 -30.26
C GLU A 468 0.65 4.85 -31.01
N ASP A 469 -0.26 5.54 -30.31
CA ASP A 469 -1.27 6.42 -30.90
C ASP A 469 -0.87 7.91 -30.95
N TYR A 470 0.40 8.26 -30.62
CA TYR A 470 0.80 9.65 -30.46
C TYR A 470 1.89 10.11 -31.41
N ASP A 471 1.56 11.13 -32.24
CA ASP A 471 2.49 11.79 -33.18
C ASP A 471 3.25 12.98 -32.57
N SER A 472 2.93 13.40 -31.35
CA SER A 472 3.62 14.48 -30.66
C SER A 472 5.11 14.21 -30.57
N LYS A 473 5.94 15.22 -30.88
CA LYS A 473 7.41 15.08 -30.89
C LYS A 473 8.00 15.29 -29.51
N THR A 474 9.00 14.48 -29.17
CA THR A 474 9.78 14.59 -27.94
C THR A 474 11.26 14.41 -28.20
N PHE A 475 12.09 14.87 -27.27
CA PHE A 475 13.53 14.68 -27.33
C PHE A 475 13.91 13.23 -26.98
N ALA A 476 14.78 12.63 -27.78
CA ALA A 476 15.24 11.25 -27.65
C ALA A 476 16.75 11.12 -27.90
N VAL A 477 17.30 10.00 -27.48
CA VAL A 477 18.67 9.56 -27.81
C VAL A 477 18.60 8.27 -28.60
N ARG A 478 19.59 8.00 -29.46
CA ARG A 478 19.63 6.78 -30.29
C ARG A 478 20.64 5.80 -29.70
N VAL A 479 20.18 4.59 -29.41
CA VAL A 479 20.98 3.49 -28.88
C VAL A 479 20.77 2.29 -29.77
N GLU A 480 21.84 1.75 -30.38
CA GLU A 480 21.78 0.59 -31.27
C GLU A 480 20.68 0.70 -32.35
N GLY A 481 20.55 1.89 -32.96
CA GLY A 481 19.54 2.14 -33.97
C GLY A 481 18.12 2.46 -33.44
N GLN A 482 17.82 2.25 -32.17
CA GLN A 482 16.51 2.47 -31.54
C GLN A 482 16.42 3.82 -30.80
N TRP A 483 15.22 4.40 -30.75
CA TRP A 483 14.96 5.68 -30.10
C TRP A 483 14.46 5.52 -28.67
N PHE A 484 15.14 6.15 -27.71
CA PHE A 484 14.76 6.27 -26.30
C PHE A 484 14.44 7.73 -25.97
N GLY A 485 13.16 8.05 -25.73
CA GLY A 485 12.72 9.43 -25.54
C GLY A 485 11.99 9.67 -24.24
N ILE A 486 11.82 10.96 -23.94
CA ILE A 486 11.07 11.44 -22.76
C ILE A 486 9.58 11.29 -23.05
N THR A 487 8.85 10.59 -22.16
CA THR A 487 7.39 10.47 -22.25
C THR A 487 6.70 11.79 -21.88
N MET A 488 5.44 11.94 -22.26
CA MET A 488 4.63 13.11 -21.94
C MET A 488 3.54 12.77 -20.91
N ALA A 489 3.25 13.73 -20.01
CA ALA A 489 2.27 13.55 -18.94
C ALA A 489 0.84 13.58 -19.49
N PHE A 490 0.55 14.36 -20.52
CA PHE A 490 -0.80 14.53 -21.11
C PHE A 490 -1.42 13.21 -21.59
N ILE A 491 -0.59 12.26 -22.01
CA ILE A 491 -1.02 10.89 -22.42
C ILE A 491 -1.83 10.19 -21.32
N THR A 492 -1.60 10.57 -20.06
CA THR A 492 -2.28 9.91 -18.91
C THR A 492 -3.76 10.26 -18.84
N HIS A 493 -4.21 11.37 -19.41
CA HIS A 493 -5.55 11.92 -19.34
C HIS A 493 -6.13 12.09 -17.93
N SER A 494 -6.91 13.15 -17.71
CA SER A 494 -7.64 13.36 -16.46
C SER A 494 -8.75 12.33 -16.31
N GLN A 495 -8.89 11.75 -15.13
CA GLN A 495 -9.93 10.77 -14.81
C GLN A 495 -10.45 11.02 -13.40
N HIS A 496 -11.17 12.11 -13.21
CA HIS A 496 -11.83 12.34 -11.93
C HIS A 496 -13.21 11.69 -11.90
N GLU A 497 -13.59 11.17 -10.75
CA GLU A 497 -14.88 10.57 -10.52
C GLU A 497 -15.62 11.34 -9.42
N ALA A 498 -16.89 11.70 -9.68
CA ALA A 498 -17.75 12.37 -8.70
C ALA A 498 -18.61 11.38 -7.89
N LYS A 499 -18.41 10.08 -8.06
CA LYS A 499 -19.14 9.03 -7.32
C LYS A 499 -18.44 8.74 -6.01
N CYS A 500 -19.22 8.47 -4.95
CA CYS A 500 -18.67 8.00 -3.69
C CYS A 500 -17.83 6.73 -3.87
N PHE A 501 -16.78 6.63 -3.06
CA PHE A 501 -16.02 5.39 -2.93
C PHE A 501 -16.92 4.25 -2.43
N ASP A 502 -16.84 3.11 -3.08
CA ASP A 502 -17.59 1.91 -2.65
C ASP A 502 -16.97 1.33 -1.37
N GLN A 503 -17.60 1.64 -0.23
CA GLN A 503 -17.15 1.20 1.10
C GLN A 503 -17.14 -0.32 1.29
N GLN A 504 -17.80 -1.08 0.38
CA GLN A 504 -17.80 -2.55 0.40
C GLN A 504 -16.55 -3.16 -0.24
N MET A 505 -15.69 -2.35 -0.88
CA MET A 505 -14.39 -2.82 -1.36
C MET A 505 -13.45 -3.05 -0.19
N THR A 506 -13.29 -4.32 0.20
CA THR A 506 -12.40 -4.78 1.27
C THR A 506 -11.74 -6.10 0.86
N PRO A 507 -10.48 -6.39 1.29
CA PRO A 507 -9.87 -7.69 1.05
C PRO A 507 -10.47 -8.82 1.89
N TYR A 508 -11.29 -8.50 2.88
CA TYR A 508 -11.82 -9.41 3.89
C TYR A 508 -13.23 -9.94 3.61
N THR A 509 -13.72 -9.79 2.39
CA THR A 509 -14.92 -10.47 1.90
C THR A 509 -14.74 -10.86 0.44
N GLU A 510 -15.31 -11.96 0.01
CA GLU A 510 -15.24 -12.39 -1.38
C GLU A 510 -15.85 -11.34 -2.33
N ASN A 511 -17.02 -10.80 -1.96
CA ASN A 511 -17.67 -9.74 -2.73
C ASN A 511 -16.82 -8.46 -2.80
N GLY A 512 -16.17 -8.06 -1.70
CA GLY A 512 -15.29 -6.90 -1.66
C GLY A 512 -14.09 -7.06 -2.59
N ARG A 513 -13.50 -8.25 -2.64
CA ARG A 513 -12.41 -8.58 -3.57
C ARG A 513 -12.86 -8.54 -5.02
N LYS A 514 -14.06 -9.11 -5.34
CA LYS A 514 -14.64 -9.05 -6.68
C LYS A 514 -14.90 -7.60 -7.13
N ARG A 515 -15.49 -6.77 -6.26
CA ARG A 515 -15.71 -5.34 -6.52
C ARG A 515 -14.40 -4.59 -6.79
N TYR A 516 -13.36 -4.84 -6.00
CA TYR A 516 -12.05 -4.21 -6.20
C TYR A 516 -11.38 -4.64 -7.51
N VAL A 517 -11.51 -5.92 -7.90
CA VAL A 517 -11.02 -6.41 -9.20
C VAL A 517 -11.76 -5.72 -10.35
N ASN A 518 -13.08 -5.61 -10.28
CA ASN A 518 -13.88 -4.91 -11.28
C ASN A 518 -13.53 -3.42 -11.35
N TYR A 519 -13.27 -2.80 -10.19
CA TYR A 519 -12.82 -1.41 -10.14
C TYR A 519 -11.45 -1.23 -10.80
N ARG A 520 -10.52 -2.14 -10.62
CA ARG A 520 -9.16 -2.05 -11.18
C ARG A 520 -9.02 -2.59 -12.60
N THR A 521 -9.97 -3.28 -13.15
CA THR A 521 -10.12 -3.82 -14.53
C THR A 521 -8.87 -4.44 -15.22
N LYS A 522 -7.67 -4.34 -14.70
CA LYS A 522 -6.43 -4.71 -15.41
C LYS A 522 -5.64 -5.90 -14.87
N HIS A 523 -5.90 -6.36 -13.65
CA HIS A 523 -5.14 -7.49 -13.10
C HIS A 523 -6.05 -8.42 -12.30
N LYS A 524 -6.41 -9.55 -12.90
CA LYS A 524 -6.97 -10.67 -12.14
C LYS A 524 -5.93 -11.08 -11.09
N PRO A 525 -6.28 -11.12 -9.78
CA PRO A 525 -5.36 -11.66 -8.79
C PRO A 525 -4.98 -13.09 -9.18
N LEU A 526 -3.70 -13.42 -9.09
CA LEU A 526 -3.25 -14.80 -9.22
C LEU A 526 -3.90 -15.63 -8.11
N PRO A 527 -4.23 -16.92 -8.35
CA PRO A 527 -4.65 -17.82 -7.30
C PRO A 527 -3.62 -17.80 -6.16
N CYS A 528 -4.09 -17.56 -4.94
CA CYS A 528 -3.20 -17.47 -3.77
C CYS A 528 -3.00 -18.82 -3.07
N ASP A 529 -3.59 -19.89 -3.61
CA ASP A 529 -3.48 -21.21 -3.01
C ASP A 529 -2.05 -21.73 -3.13
N ARG A 530 -1.48 -22.06 -1.98
CA ARG A 530 -0.19 -22.71 -1.89
C ARG A 530 -0.41 -24.21 -1.73
N PRO A 531 0.29 -25.06 -2.49
CA PRO A 531 0.28 -26.47 -2.21
C PRO A 531 0.89 -26.72 -0.83
N SER A 532 0.39 -27.71 -0.11
CA SER A 532 0.97 -28.10 1.18
C SER A 532 2.46 -28.41 1.00
N ILE A 533 3.32 -27.74 1.77
CA ILE A 533 4.79 -27.92 1.70
C ILE A 533 5.20 -29.26 2.30
N ASN A 534 4.43 -29.79 3.22
CA ASN A 534 4.82 -30.91 4.06
C ASN A 534 4.28 -32.23 3.52
N THR A 535 4.72 -32.63 2.33
CA THR A 535 4.58 -34.06 1.99
C THR A 535 5.66 -34.86 2.71
N PRO A 536 5.37 -36.08 3.19
CA PRO A 536 6.37 -36.96 3.80
C PRO A 536 7.61 -37.16 2.92
N ALA A 537 7.45 -37.13 1.61
CA ALA A 537 8.55 -37.20 0.63
C ALA A 537 9.48 -35.98 0.69
N ASP A 538 8.95 -34.78 0.90
CA ASP A 538 9.77 -33.54 0.98
C ASP A 538 10.62 -33.53 2.25
N ILE A 539 10.09 -34.05 3.36
CA ILE A 539 10.83 -34.20 4.62
C ILE A 539 11.92 -35.26 4.48
N ALA A 540 11.62 -36.36 3.77
CA ALA A 540 12.60 -37.41 3.50
C ALA A 540 13.73 -36.89 2.59
N MET A 541 13.41 -36.15 1.51
CA MET A 541 14.41 -35.56 0.61
C MET A 541 15.32 -34.55 1.31
N ALA A 542 14.79 -33.74 2.23
CA ALA A 542 15.60 -32.82 3.02
C ALA A 542 16.59 -33.55 3.95
N LYS A 543 16.24 -34.73 4.44
CA LYS A 543 17.14 -35.60 5.24
C LYS A 543 18.20 -36.31 4.39
N TYR A 544 17.90 -36.65 3.13
CA TYR A 544 18.82 -37.35 2.23
C TYR A 544 19.84 -36.43 1.53
N ALA A 545 19.64 -35.13 1.53
CA ALA A 545 20.57 -34.15 0.96
C ALA A 545 21.82 -33.93 1.82
N LYS A 546 22.44 -35.01 2.35
CA LYS A 546 23.73 -34.92 3.03
C LYS A 546 24.75 -34.20 2.13
N GLY A 547 25.22 -33.03 2.53
CA GLY A 547 26.18 -32.19 1.81
C GLY A 547 25.60 -31.02 1.01
N LYS A 548 24.29 -30.96 0.73
CA LYS A 548 23.63 -29.83 0.02
C LYS A 548 22.47 -29.23 0.82
N ALA A 549 22.36 -29.54 2.11
CA ALA A 549 21.28 -29.06 2.98
C ALA A 549 21.14 -27.53 3.02
N TRP A 550 22.23 -26.80 2.80
CA TRP A 550 22.24 -25.34 2.73
C TRP A 550 21.41 -24.76 1.56
N LYS A 551 21.20 -25.53 0.46
CA LYS A 551 20.35 -25.12 -0.67
C LYS A 551 18.87 -25.21 -0.33
N PHE A 552 18.47 -26.12 0.57
CA PHE A 552 17.09 -26.36 0.97
C PHE A 552 16.75 -25.62 2.27
N ASN A 553 17.04 -24.32 2.29
CA ASN A 553 16.74 -23.40 3.39
C ASN A 553 15.28 -22.91 3.37
N PHE A 554 14.90 -22.06 4.33
CA PHE A 554 13.54 -21.51 4.41
C PHE A 554 13.11 -20.78 3.13
N GLU A 555 14.03 -20.05 2.47
CA GLU A 555 13.72 -19.36 1.21
C GLU A 555 13.32 -20.34 0.09
N TYR A 556 13.99 -21.50 0.00
CA TYR A 556 13.63 -22.56 -0.96
C TYR A 556 12.20 -23.05 -0.72
N PHE A 557 11.88 -23.45 0.54
CA PHE A 557 10.56 -23.98 0.88
C PHE A 557 9.45 -22.97 0.63
N MET A 558 9.67 -21.71 0.95
CA MET A 558 8.72 -20.65 0.70
C MET A 558 8.55 -20.35 -0.80
N ASN A 559 9.66 -20.24 -1.55
CA ASN A 559 9.64 -19.81 -2.94
C ASN A 559 9.21 -20.91 -3.92
N ARG A 560 9.37 -22.18 -3.57
CA ARG A 560 8.88 -23.29 -4.41
C ARG A 560 7.36 -23.24 -4.59
N GLU A 561 6.61 -22.84 -3.57
CA GLU A 561 5.16 -22.67 -3.68
C GLU A 561 4.79 -21.50 -4.58
N TYR A 562 5.49 -20.38 -4.46
CA TYR A 562 5.29 -19.24 -5.36
C TYR A 562 5.64 -19.59 -6.81
N ALA A 563 6.66 -20.41 -7.03
CA ALA A 563 6.99 -20.94 -8.37
C ALA A 563 5.85 -21.82 -8.90
N TYR A 564 5.24 -22.66 -8.05
CA TYR A 564 4.09 -23.47 -8.40
C TYR A 564 2.88 -22.62 -8.81
N ASN A 565 2.54 -21.62 -7.99
CA ASN A 565 1.44 -20.70 -8.27
C ASN A 565 1.69 -19.83 -9.52
N ARG A 566 2.93 -19.35 -9.73
CA ARG A 566 3.33 -18.64 -10.95
C ARG A 566 3.09 -19.49 -12.20
N ASP A 567 3.38 -20.77 -12.13
CA ASP A 567 3.23 -21.72 -13.24
C ASP A 567 1.81 -22.31 -13.31
N LYS A 568 0.87 -21.82 -12.48
CA LYS A 568 -0.56 -22.21 -12.44
C LYS A 568 -0.77 -23.70 -12.22
N GLY A 569 0.08 -24.34 -11.40
CA GLY A 569 0.02 -25.76 -11.13
C GLY A 569 0.28 -26.64 -12.36
N LYS A 570 1.08 -26.17 -13.31
CA LYS A 570 1.42 -26.89 -14.56
C LYS A 570 2.92 -27.06 -14.72
N CYS A 571 3.32 -28.14 -15.40
CA CYS A 571 4.71 -28.35 -15.80
C CYS A 571 5.21 -27.19 -16.67
N LYS A 572 6.35 -26.63 -16.33
CA LYS A 572 6.92 -25.47 -17.05
C LYS A 572 7.36 -25.80 -18.48
N CYS A 573 7.70 -27.07 -18.76
CA CYS A 573 8.10 -27.54 -20.09
C CYS A 573 6.88 -27.93 -20.94
N CYS A 574 6.16 -28.99 -20.59
CA CYS A 574 5.06 -29.53 -21.38
C CYS A 574 3.69 -28.93 -21.10
N SER A 575 3.58 -28.08 -20.07
CA SER A 575 2.32 -27.46 -19.64
C SER A 575 1.25 -28.43 -19.10
N LEU A 576 1.61 -29.70 -18.83
CA LEU A 576 0.72 -30.68 -18.21
C LEU A 576 0.30 -30.19 -16.82
N PRO A 577 -1.00 -30.16 -16.51
CA PRO A 577 -1.48 -29.83 -15.17
C PRO A 577 -1.05 -30.91 -14.17
N PHE A 578 -0.61 -30.51 -12.98
CA PHE A 578 -0.31 -31.44 -11.91
C PHE A 578 -1.60 -31.89 -11.20
N SER A 579 -1.76 -33.21 -11.07
CA SER A 579 -2.73 -33.87 -10.21
C SER A 579 -1.97 -34.60 -9.09
N ASP A 580 -2.69 -35.15 -8.11
CA ASP A 580 -2.07 -35.89 -7.00
C ASP A 580 -1.37 -37.17 -7.44
N SER A 581 -1.77 -37.72 -8.61
CA SER A 581 -1.17 -38.92 -9.23
C SER A 581 0.11 -38.62 -10.04
N ILE A 582 0.44 -37.35 -10.31
CA ILE A 582 1.60 -36.99 -11.13
C ILE A 582 2.75 -36.56 -10.23
N SER A 583 3.86 -37.33 -10.29
CA SER A 583 5.11 -36.94 -9.64
C SER A 583 5.61 -35.60 -10.18
N LYS A 584 5.89 -34.66 -9.27
CA LYS A 584 6.28 -33.28 -9.57
C LYS A 584 7.56 -32.88 -8.84
N HIS A 585 8.45 -32.22 -9.54
CA HIS A 585 9.77 -31.82 -9.03
C HIS A 585 9.95 -30.30 -9.14
N CYS A 586 10.37 -29.68 -8.04
CA CYS A 586 10.83 -28.29 -8.07
C CYS A 586 12.30 -28.26 -8.46
N HIS A 587 12.55 -27.87 -9.71
CA HIS A 587 13.87 -27.89 -10.36
C HIS A 587 14.55 -26.51 -10.26
N TYR A 588 15.88 -26.48 -10.02
CA TYR A 588 16.69 -25.27 -10.15
C TYR A 588 17.00 -25.02 -11.63
N VAL A 589 16.64 -23.84 -12.14
CA VAL A 589 16.95 -23.43 -13.52
C VAL A 589 18.46 -23.32 -13.72
N ASN A 590 19.17 -22.75 -12.73
CA ASN A 590 20.63 -22.72 -12.66
C ASN A 590 21.05 -23.13 -11.23
N ASN A 591 21.79 -24.21 -11.10
CA ASN A 591 22.20 -24.77 -9.81
C ASN A 591 23.56 -24.26 -9.30
N LYS A 592 24.26 -23.40 -10.09
CA LYS A 592 25.57 -22.82 -9.77
C LYS A 592 25.46 -21.42 -9.16
N LEU A 593 24.24 -20.87 -9.03
CA LEU A 593 24.04 -19.55 -8.44
C LEU A 593 24.43 -19.52 -6.96
N PRO A 594 24.91 -18.37 -6.44
CA PRO A 594 25.19 -18.20 -5.02
C PRO A 594 23.89 -18.27 -4.20
N ILE A 595 24.04 -18.49 -2.87
CA ILE A 595 22.91 -18.76 -1.96
C ILE A 595 21.85 -17.64 -1.96
N GLU A 596 22.26 -16.39 -2.17
CA GLU A 596 21.38 -15.22 -2.21
C GLU A 596 20.47 -15.20 -3.46
N ARG A 597 20.78 -16.00 -4.47
CA ARG A 597 20.09 -16.03 -5.77
C ARG A 597 19.51 -17.39 -6.12
N ILE A 598 20.08 -18.50 -5.61
CA ILE A 598 19.73 -19.85 -6.03
C ILE A 598 18.26 -20.19 -5.74
N ASN A 599 17.73 -19.75 -4.60
CA ASN A 599 16.37 -20.03 -4.14
C ASN A 599 15.33 -18.96 -4.57
N LYS A 600 15.68 -18.00 -5.41
CA LYS A 600 14.70 -17.03 -5.94
C LYS A 600 13.65 -17.71 -6.81
N VAL A 601 12.40 -17.25 -6.75
CA VAL A 601 11.27 -17.81 -7.54
C VAL A 601 11.59 -17.89 -9.02
N SER A 602 12.35 -16.93 -9.57
CA SER A 602 12.78 -16.93 -10.98
C SER A 602 13.70 -18.10 -11.34
N ASN A 603 14.42 -18.64 -10.36
CA ASN A 603 15.34 -19.77 -10.54
C ASN A 603 14.72 -21.13 -10.18
N LEU A 604 13.45 -21.17 -9.78
CA LEU A 604 12.70 -22.39 -9.46
C LEU A 604 11.66 -22.66 -10.54
N ALA A 605 11.57 -23.91 -11.02
CA ALA A 605 10.60 -24.33 -12.01
C ALA A 605 10.00 -25.69 -11.63
N TRP A 606 8.68 -25.80 -11.66
CA TRP A 606 8.02 -27.08 -11.44
C TRP A 606 7.93 -27.87 -12.74
N LEU A 607 8.47 -29.09 -12.71
CA LEU A 607 8.50 -30.02 -13.83
C LEU A 607 7.80 -31.33 -13.44
N CYS A 608 7.10 -31.94 -14.39
CA CYS A 608 6.67 -33.32 -14.23
C CYS A 608 7.88 -34.26 -14.31
N GLU A 609 7.76 -35.47 -13.82
CA GLU A 609 8.88 -36.43 -13.76
C GLU A 609 9.51 -36.66 -15.11
N SER A 610 8.70 -36.84 -16.18
CA SER A 610 9.21 -37.06 -17.54
C SER A 610 10.06 -35.87 -18.02
N CYS A 611 9.56 -34.65 -17.90
CA CYS A 611 10.32 -33.45 -18.26
C CYS A 611 11.56 -33.24 -17.38
N HIS A 612 11.48 -33.56 -16.09
CA HIS A 612 12.60 -33.46 -15.16
C HIS A 612 13.72 -34.47 -15.57
N ARG A 613 13.36 -35.71 -15.88
CA ARG A 613 14.31 -36.70 -16.41
C ARG A 613 14.95 -36.24 -17.74
N MET A 614 14.14 -35.73 -18.67
CA MET A 614 14.64 -35.21 -19.94
C MET A 614 15.58 -34.01 -19.78
N VAL A 615 15.43 -33.19 -18.79
CA VAL A 615 16.35 -32.06 -18.50
C VAL A 615 17.71 -32.57 -18.03
N HIS A 616 17.74 -33.67 -17.26
CA HIS A 616 18.99 -34.22 -16.71
C HIS A 616 19.65 -35.30 -17.58
N ASN A 617 18.90 -35.97 -18.47
CA ASN A 617 19.38 -37.02 -19.33
C ASN A 617 19.54 -36.55 -20.79
N SER A 618 20.43 -37.20 -21.54
CA SER A 618 20.70 -36.84 -22.93
C SER A 618 19.59 -37.23 -23.92
N LEU A 619 18.77 -38.23 -23.59
CA LEU A 619 17.72 -38.76 -24.48
C LEU A 619 16.43 -37.94 -24.37
N ILE A 620 15.93 -37.48 -25.52
CA ILE A 620 14.60 -36.89 -25.69
C ILE A 620 13.83 -37.78 -26.66
N PRO A 621 12.64 -38.28 -26.32
CA PRO A 621 11.84 -39.11 -27.23
C PRO A 621 11.50 -38.38 -28.54
N SER A 622 11.45 -39.09 -29.66
CA SER A 622 11.18 -38.51 -30.98
C SER A 622 9.76 -37.96 -31.14
N ASP A 623 8.83 -38.41 -30.32
CA ASP A 623 7.43 -37.98 -30.28
C ASP A 623 7.20 -36.73 -29.42
N CYS A 624 8.27 -36.18 -28.83
CA CYS A 624 8.14 -35.01 -27.96
C CYS A 624 7.86 -33.73 -28.77
N ASN A 625 6.87 -32.96 -28.34
CA ASN A 625 6.47 -31.69 -28.97
C ASN A 625 7.68 -30.73 -29.07
N SER A 626 7.89 -30.14 -30.26
CA SER A 626 9.02 -29.24 -30.54
C SER A 626 9.17 -28.07 -29.56
N ARG A 627 8.07 -27.48 -29.09
CA ARG A 627 8.08 -26.41 -28.05
C ARG A 627 8.57 -26.92 -26.69
N THR A 628 8.23 -28.15 -26.35
CA THR A 628 8.70 -28.81 -25.12
C THR A 628 10.19 -29.10 -25.22
N VAL A 629 10.65 -29.61 -26.34
CA VAL A 629 12.06 -29.85 -26.61
C VAL A 629 12.88 -28.57 -26.46
N GLN A 630 12.45 -27.47 -27.10
CA GLN A 630 13.14 -26.17 -26.98
C GLN A 630 13.25 -25.69 -25.51
N LYS A 631 12.21 -25.89 -24.72
CA LYS A 631 12.26 -25.51 -23.29
C LYS A 631 13.21 -26.40 -22.50
N ILE A 632 13.24 -27.71 -22.77
CA ILE A 632 14.17 -28.68 -22.16
C ILE A 632 15.61 -28.30 -22.49
N MET A 633 15.90 -28.00 -23.75
CA MET A 633 17.24 -27.59 -24.18
C MET A 633 17.71 -26.32 -23.49
N ARG A 634 16.83 -25.30 -23.36
CA ARG A 634 17.14 -24.08 -22.58
C ARG A 634 17.46 -24.35 -21.11
N TYR A 635 16.81 -25.34 -20.49
CA TYR A 635 17.13 -25.72 -19.11
C TYR A 635 18.48 -26.45 -19.04
N ARG A 636 18.80 -27.31 -20.00
CA ARG A 636 20.10 -27.97 -20.08
C ARG A 636 21.27 -26.97 -20.24
N GLU A 637 21.11 -25.99 -21.12
CA GLU A 637 22.10 -24.92 -21.33
C GLU A 637 22.37 -24.14 -20.03
N LYS A 638 21.32 -23.84 -19.26
CA LYS A 638 21.45 -23.11 -17.99
C LYS A 638 21.99 -23.94 -16.83
N LEU A 639 21.89 -25.26 -16.89
CA LEU A 639 22.49 -26.17 -15.90
C LEU A 639 23.98 -26.37 -16.15
N ASN A 640 24.39 -26.34 -17.39
CA ASN A 640 25.78 -26.50 -17.87
C ASN A 640 26.17 -25.27 -18.71
N PRO A 641 26.28 -24.08 -18.11
CA PRO A 641 26.70 -22.86 -18.80
C PRO A 641 28.20 -22.90 -19.13
#